data_60fee14e06f8bf820a99ab33f8b74b83
#
_entry.id   60fee14e06f8bf820a99ab33f8b74b83
#
_cell.length_a   1.000
_cell.length_b   1.000
_cell.length_c   1.000
_cell.angle_alpha   90.00
_cell.angle_beta   90.00
_cell.angle_gamma   90.00
#
_symmetry.space_group_name_H-M   'P 1'
#
loop_
_entity.id
_entity.type
_entity.pdbx_description
1 polymer ?
#
loop_
_entity_poly.entity_id
_entity_poly.type
_entity_poly.pdbx_seq_one_letter_code
_entity_poly.pdbx_strand_id
1 'polypeptide(L)'
;MDGKSIYYLQGGQIYRSAVNIADGKASLSGKSQVSDIKAGIGEFTLSPDQSQVIYTSTVPGTVKTPKDFDEKLDKAQAYVTEDLMYRHWDHWTTERPQSYVAPMGEGKSVTEENSKNLLAEGAGKYELPLEPLSGIEQLCWSPDGRHVAYSCKKLGTGREYAFSTNTEIYIYTIATGGTVRIPMGGGYDTNPVWSPDGKHIAWLSMSRDGYEADKVRLMVAGISEDVTEGSSDALQVSGIRDLTADFKYNAADIFWAADSRSIYFDALMEGLQAICNVSVADGETVIRRITPDDAWFDFNSPFAVIDSTLLTSYCSMEFPTELVAVDETDGSHRRITDENGGIIGQLTAYETRERWVKTTDGKRMLTWVLYPPKFDSTKVYPAIEIFLGGPQGTLSQGWSYRWNYRLMANQGYIVILPNRRGTTAFGQPWCEQISGDYIGQNMQDYLSAAKEIKSEPYVGKLAGCGASYGGFSVYYMAGIHGDVYDCFIAHAGIFDEKYMYYETEELWFPNFDNGGLSEYSYTAGEKGPRGDGKTFGGILQAGSPWSDAAKARRHYTNSPDVNVTKWHTPILCIHGMMDFRIPYDQGMAAFNTAQMMGVPSKLIIFPEENHWIIQPQNALFWHRSYFDWLDRWCK
;
A
#
# COMPACT_ATOMS: atom_id res chain seq x y z
N MET A 1 24.60 6.44 -14.44
CA MET A 1 25.15 7.31 -13.37
C MET A 1 26.66 7.29 -13.47
N ASP A 2 27.34 8.43 -13.36
CA ASP A 2 28.79 8.54 -13.56
C ASP A 2 29.61 8.15 -12.31
N GLY A 3 28.95 7.89 -11.18
CA GLY A 3 29.56 7.57 -9.90
C GLY A 3 30.39 8.70 -9.26
N LYS A 4 30.35 9.91 -9.85
CA LYS A 4 31.20 11.05 -9.43
C LYS A 4 30.44 12.09 -8.61
N SER A 5 29.13 12.07 -8.65
CA SER A 5 28.27 13.02 -7.92
C SER A 5 27.07 12.32 -7.32
N ILE A 6 26.62 12.85 -6.19
CA ILE A 6 25.31 12.54 -5.65
C ILE A 6 24.43 13.80 -5.68
N TYR A 7 23.15 13.60 -5.87
CA TYR A 7 22.11 14.63 -5.77
C TYR A 7 21.16 14.25 -4.66
N TYR A 8 20.72 15.22 -3.87
CA TYR A 8 19.88 14.99 -2.71
C TYR A 8 19.02 16.21 -2.38
N LEU A 9 17.91 15.99 -1.70
CA LEU A 9 17.06 17.08 -1.21
C LEU A 9 17.54 17.59 0.15
N GLN A 10 17.52 18.91 0.29
CA GLN A 10 17.69 19.58 1.57
C GLN A 10 16.88 20.88 1.59
N GLY A 11 15.98 21.02 2.58
CA GLY A 11 15.14 22.22 2.71
C GLY A 11 14.29 22.50 1.46
N GLY A 12 13.73 21.45 0.83
CA GLY A 12 12.92 21.57 -0.38
C GLY A 12 13.69 21.98 -1.64
N GLN A 13 15.04 21.84 -1.64
CA GLN A 13 15.87 22.14 -2.81
C GLN A 13 16.82 21.00 -3.14
N ILE A 14 17.19 20.87 -4.41
CA ILE A 14 18.17 19.89 -4.88
C ILE A 14 19.58 20.42 -4.68
N TYR A 15 20.41 19.60 -4.06
CA TYR A 15 21.84 19.84 -3.88
C TYR A 15 22.65 18.78 -4.61
N ARG A 16 23.82 19.17 -5.08
CA ARG A 16 24.85 18.29 -5.65
C ARG A 16 26.08 18.29 -4.78
N SER A 17 26.71 17.13 -4.58
CA SER A 17 28.06 16.99 -4.00
C SER A 17 28.88 16.01 -4.82
N ALA A 18 30.19 16.29 -4.96
CA ALA A 18 31.12 15.35 -5.57
C ALA A 18 31.41 14.19 -4.63
N VAL A 19 31.50 12.98 -5.19
CA VAL A 19 31.90 11.76 -4.49
C VAL A 19 33.38 11.52 -4.70
N ASN A 20 34.12 11.42 -3.62
CA ASN A 20 35.54 11.06 -3.64
C ASN A 20 35.73 9.72 -2.96
N ILE A 21 36.37 8.78 -3.64
CA ILE A 21 36.68 7.46 -3.09
C ILE A 21 38.18 7.37 -2.92
N ALA A 22 38.63 7.20 -1.69
CA ALA A 22 40.02 6.99 -1.33
C ALA A 22 40.12 5.89 -0.26
N ASP A 23 41.03 4.95 -0.44
CA ASP A 23 41.30 3.84 0.49
C ASP A 23 40.01 3.05 0.86
N GLY A 24 39.11 2.85 -0.12
CA GLY A 24 37.82 2.14 0.07
C GLY A 24 36.79 2.93 0.87
N LYS A 25 37.01 4.22 1.15
CA LYS A 25 36.05 5.08 1.85
C LYS A 25 35.54 6.17 0.91
N ALA A 26 34.22 6.36 0.91
CA ALA A 26 33.55 7.44 0.19
C ALA A 26 33.49 8.70 1.09
N SER A 27 33.74 9.87 0.49
CA SER A 27 33.56 11.18 1.12
C SER A 27 32.90 12.15 0.15
N LEU A 28 32.18 13.13 0.67
CA LEU A 28 31.48 14.14 -0.12
C LEU A 28 32.20 15.48 -0.01
N SER A 29 32.26 16.21 -1.15
CA SER A 29 32.85 17.56 -1.20
C SER A 29 32.10 18.45 -2.21
N GLY A 30 32.35 19.75 -2.19
CA GLY A 30 31.83 20.68 -3.19
C GLY A 30 30.31 20.79 -3.22
N LYS A 31 29.68 20.82 -2.04
CA LYS A 31 28.21 20.99 -1.95
C LYS A 31 27.75 22.27 -2.65
N SER A 32 26.81 22.17 -3.55
CA SER A 32 26.18 23.30 -4.26
C SER A 32 24.66 23.06 -4.42
N GLN A 33 23.88 24.11 -4.25
CA GLN A 33 22.45 24.11 -4.56
C GLN A 33 22.30 24.24 -6.09
N VAL A 34 21.43 23.38 -6.68
CA VAL A 34 21.19 23.33 -8.12
C VAL A 34 19.73 23.58 -8.48
N SER A 35 18.89 23.94 -7.52
CA SER A 35 17.49 24.34 -7.75
C SER A 35 17.12 25.57 -6.93
N ASP A 36 16.10 26.32 -7.41
CA ASP A 36 15.48 27.44 -6.70
C ASP A 36 13.99 27.46 -7.05
N ILE A 37 13.20 26.64 -6.31
CA ILE A 37 11.75 26.47 -6.47
C ILE A 37 11.07 26.99 -5.20
N LYS A 38 10.22 28.01 -5.32
CA LYS A 38 9.59 28.70 -4.17
C LYS A 38 8.68 27.81 -3.34
N ALA A 39 7.86 26.98 -4.03
CA ALA A 39 6.99 26.03 -3.34
C ALA A 39 7.77 24.84 -2.75
N GLY A 40 9.06 24.71 -3.10
CA GLY A 40 9.88 23.58 -2.73
C GLY A 40 9.72 22.38 -3.67
N ILE A 41 10.63 21.43 -3.53
CA ILE A 41 10.65 20.16 -4.25
C ILE A 41 10.40 19.04 -3.24
N GLY A 42 9.39 18.21 -3.50
CA GLY A 42 9.07 17.04 -2.68
C GLY A 42 9.97 15.85 -3.01
N GLU A 43 10.06 15.50 -4.30
CA GLU A 43 10.86 14.38 -4.82
C GLU A 43 11.45 14.74 -6.17
N PHE A 44 12.46 13.99 -6.62
CA PHE A 44 13.02 14.19 -7.95
C PHE A 44 13.70 12.92 -8.50
N THR A 45 13.79 12.83 -9.84
CA THR A 45 14.59 11.83 -10.56
C THR A 45 15.31 12.45 -11.75
N LEU A 46 16.56 12.03 -11.99
CA LEU A 46 17.40 12.56 -13.07
C LEU A 46 17.19 11.76 -14.36
N SER A 47 17.29 12.46 -15.52
CA SER A 47 17.42 11.77 -16.80
C SER A 47 18.69 10.89 -16.82
N PRO A 48 18.74 9.82 -17.65
CA PRO A 48 19.89 8.92 -17.69
C PRO A 48 21.24 9.62 -17.94
N ASP A 49 21.24 10.69 -18.73
CA ASP A 49 22.42 11.53 -19.03
C ASP A 49 22.64 12.67 -18.03
N GLN A 50 21.76 12.82 -17.03
CA GLN A 50 21.77 13.87 -16.00
C GLN A 50 21.63 15.32 -16.57
N SER A 51 21.18 15.46 -17.80
CA SER A 51 20.97 16.77 -18.41
C SER A 51 19.62 17.40 -18.08
N GLN A 52 18.70 16.62 -17.49
CA GLN A 52 17.36 17.02 -17.09
C GLN A 52 16.96 16.37 -15.78
N VAL A 53 15.96 16.94 -15.13
CA VAL A 53 15.35 16.42 -13.90
C VAL A 53 13.84 16.47 -14.01
N ILE A 54 13.17 15.43 -13.53
CA ILE A 54 11.76 15.48 -13.13
C ILE A 54 11.73 15.75 -11.64
N TYR A 55 10.88 16.68 -11.22
CA TYR A 55 10.65 16.94 -9.80
C TYR A 55 9.18 17.15 -9.51
N THR A 56 8.77 16.87 -8.27
CA THR A 56 7.43 17.14 -7.76
C THR A 56 7.43 18.45 -6.96
N SER A 57 6.35 19.20 -7.10
CA SER A 57 6.07 20.40 -6.31
C SER A 57 4.56 20.54 -6.17
N THR A 58 4.08 21.53 -5.41
CA THR A 58 2.64 21.71 -5.18
C THR A 58 2.11 22.97 -5.84
N VAL A 59 0.81 22.94 -6.15
CA VAL A 59 0.00 24.11 -6.58
C VAL A 59 -1.25 24.19 -5.69
N PRO A 60 -1.95 25.34 -5.65
CA PRO A 60 -3.21 25.46 -4.91
C PRO A 60 -4.21 24.36 -5.26
N GLY A 61 -4.73 23.68 -4.23
CA GLY A 61 -5.69 22.59 -4.33
C GLY A 61 -7.15 23.05 -4.45
N THR A 62 -8.08 22.11 -4.25
CA THR A 62 -9.54 22.36 -4.32
C THR A 62 -10.09 23.01 -3.05
N VAL A 63 -9.52 22.70 -1.90
CA VAL A 63 -9.92 23.28 -0.62
C VAL A 63 -9.36 24.70 -0.52
N LYS A 64 -10.24 25.65 -0.17
CA LYS A 64 -9.89 27.06 0.00
C LYS A 64 -9.86 27.40 1.50
N THR A 65 -9.08 28.42 1.82
CA THR A 65 -8.98 29.03 3.16
C THR A 65 -9.56 30.45 3.13
N PRO A 66 -9.87 31.08 4.26
CA PRO A 66 -10.38 32.45 4.28
C PRO A 66 -9.49 33.44 3.55
N LYS A 67 -8.17 33.25 3.54
CA LYS A 67 -7.19 34.07 2.84
C LYS A 67 -7.42 34.07 1.31
N ASP A 68 -7.95 32.99 0.74
CA ASP A 68 -8.25 32.88 -0.70
C ASP A 68 -9.44 33.76 -1.11
N PHE A 69 -10.27 34.22 -0.15
CA PHE A 69 -11.41 35.11 -0.37
C PHE A 69 -11.08 36.58 -0.03
N ASP A 70 -10.26 36.80 1.00
CA ASP A 70 -9.77 38.12 1.40
C ASP A 70 -8.40 37.97 2.10
N GLU A 71 -7.36 38.56 1.49
CA GLU A 71 -5.99 38.51 2.03
C GLU A 71 -5.86 39.05 3.48
N LYS A 72 -6.82 39.89 3.93
CA LYS A 72 -6.86 40.39 5.30
C LYS A 72 -7.36 39.36 6.33
N LEU A 73 -7.88 38.25 5.87
CA LEU A 73 -8.36 37.14 6.72
C LEU A 73 -7.30 36.06 6.94
N ASP A 74 -6.02 36.43 6.92
CA ASP A 74 -4.86 35.53 7.09
C ASP A 74 -4.82 34.81 8.45
N LYS A 75 -5.55 35.32 9.45
CA LYS A 75 -5.69 34.73 10.80
C LYS A 75 -6.97 33.92 10.99
N ALA A 76 -7.91 33.99 10.07
CA ALA A 76 -9.11 33.18 10.15
C ALA A 76 -8.79 31.72 9.78
N GLN A 77 -9.38 30.78 10.48
CA GLN A 77 -9.15 29.34 10.29
C GLN A 77 -10.45 28.68 9.86
N ALA A 78 -10.53 28.32 8.59
CA ALA A 78 -11.63 27.54 8.01
C ALA A 78 -11.14 26.81 6.76
N TYR A 79 -11.80 25.71 6.45
CA TYR A 79 -11.68 25.03 5.17
C TYR A 79 -13.00 25.16 4.43
N VAL A 80 -12.94 25.51 3.15
CA VAL A 80 -14.12 25.70 2.28
C VAL A 80 -13.97 24.83 1.05
N THR A 81 -14.95 23.98 0.82
CA THR A 81 -15.02 23.11 -0.36
C THR A 81 -16.44 23.04 -0.90
N GLU A 82 -16.56 22.86 -2.21
CA GLU A 82 -17.82 22.63 -2.93
C GLU A 82 -17.82 21.29 -3.67
N ASP A 83 -16.76 20.48 -3.47
CA ASP A 83 -16.57 19.22 -4.17
C ASP A 83 -16.08 18.11 -3.20
N LEU A 84 -16.12 16.85 -3.69
CA LEU A 84 -15.51 15.71 -3.02
C LEU A 84 -13.97 15.72 -3.19
N MET A 85 -13.27 14.79 -2.53
CA MET A 85 -11.81 14.72 -2.48
C MET A 85 -11.18 15.95 -1.84
N TYR A 86 -11.80 16.42 -0.78
CA TYR A 86 -11.31 17.55 0.01
C TYR A 86 -10.29 17.13 1.09
N ARG A 87 -10.09 15.84 1.29
CA ARG A 87 -9.11 15.25 2.21
C ARG A 87 -8.41 14.08 1.54
N HIS A 88 -7.16 13.88 1.90
CA HIS A 88 -6.37 12.69 1.63
C HIS A 88 -5.71 12.24 2.93
N TRP A 89 -5.71 10.98 3.21
CA TRP A 89 -5.03 10.31 4.32
C TRP A 89 -5.07 11.05 5.68
N ASP A 90 -4.33 12.16 5.81
CA ASP A 90 -4.18 12.95 7.06
C ASP A 90 -4.22 14.48 6.85
N HIS A 91 -4.51 14.95 5.64
CA HIS A 91 -4.51 16.38 5.34
C HIS A 91 -5.68 16.82 4.46
N TRP A 92 -5.98 18.11 4.54
CA TRP A 92 -6.94 18.77 3.66
C TRP A 92 -6.26 19.14 2.34
N THR A 93 -6.90 18.91 1.20
CA THR A 93 -6.34 19.16 -0.14
C THR A 93 -6.27 20.65 -0.48
N THR A 94 -5.61 21.42 0.39
CA THR A 94 -5.30 22.84 0.15
C THR A 94 -4.22 23.03 -0.92
N GLU A 95 -3.41 22.01 -1.12
CA GLU A 95 -2.40 21.92 -2.17
C GLU A 95 -2.60 20.63 -2.98
N ARG A 96 -2.05 20.61 -4.20
CA ARG A 96 -2.13 19.45 -5.09
C ARG A 96 -0.77 19.19 -5.71
N PRO A 97 -0.27 17.93 -5.74
CA PRO A 97 1.02 17.61 -6.32
C PRO A 97 1.00 17.75 -7.86
N GLN A 98 2.10 18.23 -8.37
CA GLN A 98 2.37 18.40 -9.80
C GLN A 98 3.80 17.96 -10.09
N SER A 99 4.03 17.39 -11.28
CA SER A 99 5.36 17.01 -11.74
C SER A 99 5.82 17.90 -12.88
N TYR A 100 7.09 18.29 -12.79
CA TYR A 100 7.74 19.19 -13.74
C TYR A 100 8.99 18.55 -14.31
N VAL A 101 9.32 18.91 -15.54
CA VAL A 101 10.61 18.63 -16.16
C VAL A 101 11.41 19.93 -16.35
N ALA A 102 12.68 19.93 -15.99
CA ALA A 102 13.56 21.08 -16.15
C ALA A 102 14.94 20.67 -16.65
N PRO A 103 15.66 21.55 -17.40
CA PRO A 103 17.04 21.32 -17.76
C PRO A 103 17.92 21.43 -16.50
N MET A 104 18.94 20.58 -16.44
CA MET A 104 19.94 20.57 -15.38
C MET A 104 21.35 20.39 -15.99
N GLY A 105 22.38 20.74 -15.25
CA GLY A 105 23.77 20.59 -15.71
C GLY A 105 24.68 21.72 -15.24
N GLU A 106 25.91 21.73 -15.76
CA GLU A 106 26.90 22.73 -15.35
C GLU A 106 26.42 24.14 -15.72
N GLY A 107 26.36 25.03 -14.72
CA GLY A 107 25.92 26.43 -14.88
C GLY A 107 24.41 26.61 -15.08
N LYS A 108 23.60 25.55 -14.97
CA LYS A 108 22.12 25.60 -15.03
C LYS A 108 21.53 25.28 -13.67
N SER A 109 20.64 26.14 -13.19
CA SER A 109 19.84 25.90 -12.00
C SER A 109 18.41 25.59 -12.42
N VAL A 110 17.76 24.66 -11.72
CA VAL A 110 16.34 24.35 -11.90
C VAL A 110 15.52 25.47 -11.26
N THR A 111 14.69 26.14 -12.05
CA THR A 111 13.82 27.25 -11.62
C THR A 111 12.43 27.07 -12.18
N GLU A 112 11.44 27.76 -11.61
CA GLU A 112 10.06 27.75 -12.14
C GLU A 112 10.00 28.21 -13.60
N GLU A 113 10.85 29.19 -13.98
CA GLU A 113 10.86 29.79 -15.33
C GLU A 113 11.31 28.81 -16.42
N ASN A 114 12.23 27.88 -16.09
CA ASN A 114 12.74 26.88 -17.05
C ASN A 114 12.10 25.51 -16.91
N SER A 115 11.12 25.37 -16.05
CA SER A 115 10.38 24.14 -15.80
C SER A 115 9.12 24.05 -16.65
N LYS A 116 8.81 22.85 -17.13
CA LYS A 116 7.57 22.55 -17.86
C LYS A 116 6.74 21.55 -17.06
N ASN A 117 5.47 21.85 -16.82
CA ASN A 117 4.53 20.91 -16.20
C ASN A 117 4.22 19.76 -17.15
N LEU A 118 4.33 18.51 -16.68
CA LEU A 118 4.07 17.31 -17.50
C LEU A 118 2.59 17.14 -17.86
N LEU A 119 1.67 17.74 -17.09
CA LEU A 119 0.23 17.69 -17.37
C LEU A 119 -0.22 18.75 -18.39
N ALA A 120 0.65 19.69 -18.76
CA ALA A 120 0.38 20.76 -19.72
C ALA A 120 -0.97 21.48 -19.45
N GLU A 121 -1.97 21.34 -20.34
CA GLU A 121 -3.30 21.96 -20.17
C GLU A 121 -4.09 21.43 -18.97
N GLY A 122 -3.72 20.26 -18.41
CA GLY A 122 -4.29 19.67 -17.20
C GLY A 122 -3.61 20.15 -15.91
N ALA A 123 -2.66 21.07 -15.98
CA ALA A 123 -1.96 21.59 -14.81
C ALA A 123 -2.93 22.17 -13.77
N GLY A 124 -2.76 21.77 -12.51
CA GLY A 124 -3.65 22.15 -11.39
C GLY A 124 -5.03 21.49 -11.40
N LYS A 125 -5.39 20.73 -12.45
CA LYS A 125 -6.65 20.00 -12.52
C LYS A 125 -6.54 18.57 -12.02
N TYR A 126 -5.41 17.89 -12.32
CA TYR A 126 -5.14 16.51 -11.95
C TYR A 126 -3.93 16.45 -11.02
N GLU A 127 -3.81 15.37 -10.27
CA GLU A 127 -2.67 15.08 -9.42
C GLU A 127 -1.60 14.30 -10.20
N LEU A 128 -0.33 14.64 -9.96
CA LEU A 128 0.81 13.91 -10.48
C LEU A 128 2.04 14.17 -9.59
N PRO A 129 2.50 13.20 -8.79
CA PRO A 129 1.94 11.84 -8.59
C PRO A 129 0.52 11.83 -8.02
N LEU A 130 -0.15 10.68 -8.10
CA LEU A 130 -1.47 10.48 -7.50
C LEU A 130 -1.34 10.29 -5.98
N GLU A 131 -2.04 11.09 -5.19
CA GLU A 131 -2.09 10.91 -3.72
C GLU A 131 -3.21 9.90 -3.31
N PRO A 132 -3.17 9.36 -2.06
CA PRO A 132 -2.27 9.77 -0.97
C PRO A 132 -0.97 8.97 -0.84
N LEU A 133 -0.79 7.83 -1.46
CA LEU A 133 0.31 6.90 -1.17
C LEU A 133 1.24 6.65 -2.36
N SER A 134 1.26 7.56 -3.33
CA SER A 134 2.14 7.49 -4.50
C SER A 134 3.13 8.63 -4.54
N GLY A 135 4.26 8.42 -5.22
CA GLY A 135 5.35 9.38 -5.35
C GLY A 135 6.02 9.33 -6.73
N ILE A 136 7.28 9.67 -6.78
CA ILE A 136 8.09 9.77 -8.00
C ILE A 136 8.21 8.43 -8.77
N GLU A 137 7.95 7.29 -8.14
CA GLU A 137 7.91 5.96 -8.76
C GLU A 137 6.80 5.83 -9.82
N GLN A 138 5.82 6.73 -9.80
CA GLN A 138 4.79 6.85 -10.84
C GLN A 138 5.30 7.45 -12.15
N LEU A 139 6.56 7.93 -12.18
CA LEU A 139 7.19 8.58 -13.33
C LEU A 139 8.50 7.88 -13.71
N CYS A 140 8.69 7.58 -14.99
CA CYS A 140 9.86 6.88 -15.48
C CYS A 140 10.42 7.54 -16.75
N TRP A 141 11.73 7.85 -16.74
CA TRP A 141 12.45 8.32 -17.93
C TRP A 141 12.62 7.20 -18.96
N SER A 142 12.48 7.54 -20.26
CA SER A 142 13.02 6.67 -21.31
C SER A 142 14.54 6.62 -21.25
N PRO A 143 15.18 5.51 -21.69
CA PRO A 143 16.65 5.36 -21.63
C PRO A 143 17.44 6.44 -22.36
N ASP A 144 16.85 7.06 -23.37
CA ASP A 144 17.44 8.16 -24.17
C ASP A 144 17.13 9.56 -23.60
N GLY A 145 16.33 9.65 -22.52
CA GLY A 145 15.96 10.91 -21.86
C GLY A 145 15.00 11.80 -22.68
N ARG A 146 14.40 11.29 -23.77
CA ARG A 146 13.51 12.08 -24.63
C ARG A 146 12.04 12.02 -24.20
N HIS A 147 11.68 11.02 -23.41
CA HIS A 147 10.30 10.77 -22.99
C HIS A 147 10.21 10.51 -21.50
N VAL A 148 9.02 10.80 -20.95
CA VAL A 148 8.65 10.47 -19.57
C VAL A 148 7.33 9.70 -19.61
N ALA A 149 7.33 8.47 -19.12
CA ALA A 149 6.11 7.72 -18.86
C ALA A 149 5.59 8.05 -17.46
N TYR A 150 4.28 8.19 -17.28
CA TYR A 150 3.67 8.45 -15.98
C TYR A 150 2.25 7.88 -15.89
N SER A 151 1.83 7.57 -14.66
CA SER A 151 0.46 7.19 -14.33
C SER A 151 -0.32 8.43 -13.89
N CYS A 152 -1.57 8.60 -14.35
CA CYS A 152 -2.39 9.72 -13.93
C CYS A 152 -3.89 9.42 -14.04
N LYS A 153 -4.65 9.91 -13.05
CA LYS A 153 -6.10 9.83 -12.97
C LYS A 153 -6.74 11.07 -13.58
N LYS A 154 -7.00 11.05 -14.90
CA LYS A 154 -7.56 12.19 -15.65
C LYS A 154 -9.09 12.10 -15.76
N LEU A 155 -9.80 12.23 -14.64
CA LEU A 155 -11.26 12.21 -14.59
C LEU A 155 -11.87 13.62 -14.58
N GLY A 156 -13.15 13.71 -14.98
CA GLY A 156 -13.79 14.99 -15.29
C GLY A 156 -14.17 15.83 -14.08
N THR A 157 -14.68 15.22 -13.00
CA THR A 157 -15.21 15.92 -11.81
C THR A 157 -14.68 15.32 -10.54
N GLY A 158 -14.66 16.08 -9.44
CA GLY A 158 -14.27 15.59 -8.12
C GLY A 158 -15.15 14.44 -7.64
N ARG A 159 -16.43 14.45 -8.00
CA ARG A 159 -17.33 13.32 -7.70
C ARG A 159 -16.98 12.06 -8.49
N GLU A 160 -16.69 12.14 -9.79
CA GLU A 160 -16.22 10.98 -10.55
C GLU A 160 -14.89 10.47 -10.00
N TYR A 161 -14.01 11.40 -9.64
CA TYR A 161 -12.71 11.11 -9.05
C TYR A 161 -12.83 10.31 -7.74
N ALA A 162 -13.78 10.70 -6.87
CA ALA A 162 -13.99 10.07 -5.56
C ALA A 162 -14.50 8.62 -5.61
N PHE A 163 -15.12 8.21 -6.72
CA PHE A 163 -15.70 6.87 -6.88
C PHE A 163 -14.90 5.94 -7.80
N SER A 164 -13.72 6.36 -8.24
CA SER A 164 -12.93 5.63 -9.23
C SER A 164 -11.49 5.48 -8.78
N THR A 165 -10.87 4.34 -9.10
CA THR A 165 -9.42 4.12 -9.03
C THR A 165 -8.77 4.20 -10.41
N ASN A 166 -9.52 4.53 -11.47
CA ASN A 166 -9.05 4.46 -12.83
C ASN A 166 -7.91 5.45 -13.12
N THR A 167 -6.72 4.91 -13.31
CA THR A 167 -5.56 5.61 -13.85
C THR A 167 -5.16 5.03 -15.19
N GLU A 168 -4.45 5.80 -15.98
CA GLU A 168 -3.92 5.36 -17.28
C GLU A 168 -2.45 5.76 -17.40
N ILE A 169 -1.69 5.01 -18.21
CA ILE A 169 -0.29 5.35 -18.51
C ILE A 169 -0.23 6.33 -19.69
N TYR A 170 0.52 7.38 -19.49
CA TYR A 170 0.80 8.43 -20.47
C TYR A 170 2.30 8.50 -20.75
N ILE A 171 2.67 8.84 -21.98
CA ILE A 171 4.05 9.07 -22.38
C ILE A 171 4.16 10.51 -22.90
N TYR A 172 4.90 11.34 -22.18
CA TYR A 172 5.17 12.74 -22.52
C TYR A 172 6.47 12.86 -23.32
N THR A 173 6.46 13.58 -24.43
CA THR A 173 7.63 13.87 -25.27
C THR A 173 8.21 15.22 -24.90
N ILE A 174 9.46 15.27 -24.43
CA ILE A 174 10.11 16.49 -23.90
C ILE A 174 10.20 17.60 -24.97
N ALA A 175 10.57 17.24 -26.20
CA ALA A 175 10.79 18.20 -27.28
C ALA A 175 9.52 18.92 -27.70
N THR A 176 8.41 18.21 -27.85
CA THR A 176 7.14 18.73 -28.38
C THR A 176 6.15 19.13 -27.30
N GLY A 177 6.26 18.59 -26.07
CA GLY A 177 5.24 18.67 -25.02
C GLY A 177 3.99 17.83 -25.31
N GLY A 178 4.01 17.03 -26.37
CA GLY A 178 2.91 16.12 -26.71
C GLY A 178 2.84 14.91 -25.78
N THR A 179 1.63 14.39 -25.59
CA THR A 179 1.38 13.24 -24.72
C THR A 179 0.59 12.18 -25.46
N VAL A 180 1.06 10.93 -25.41
CA VAL A 180 0.36 9.74 -25.92
C VAL A 180 -0.13 8.91 -24.76
N ARG A 181 -1.38 8.45 -24.81
CA ARG A 181 -1.97 7.52 -23.85
C ARG A 181 -1.82 6.08 -24.33
N ILE A 182 -1.42 5.17 -23.42
CA ILE A 182 -1.51 3.73 -23.70
C ILE A 182 -2.99 3.32 -23.62
N PRO A 183 -3.57 2.73 -24.70
CA PRO A 183 -5.00 2.49 -24.79
C PRO A 183 -5.40 1.24 -23.98
N MET A 184 -5.54 1.38 -22.67
CA MET A 184 -6.08 0.35 -21.77
C MET A 184 -7.58 0.59 -21.50
N GLY A 185 -8.25 -0.40 -20.94
CA GLY A 185 -9.71 -0.48 -20.85
C GLY A 185 -10.34 -0.01 -19.55
N GLY A 186 -9.70 0.79 -18.73
CA GLY A 186 -10.17 1.18 -17.39
C GLY A 186 -9.57 0.28 -16.30
N GLY A 187 -9.67 0.72 -15.05
CA GLY A 187 -9.02 0.08 -13.90
C GLY A 187 -7.81 0.89 -13.42
N TYR A 188 -6.88 0.26 -12.75
CA TYR A 188 -5.77 0.93 -12.09
C TYR A 188 -4.44 0.56 -12.75
N ASP A 189 -3.92 1.42 -13.65
CA ASP A 189 -2.65 1.26 -14.35
C ASP A 189 -1.57 2.13 -13.70
N THR A 190 -0.47 1.51 -13.22
CA THR A 190 0.54 2.18 -12.40
C THR A 190 1.96 1.72 -12.71
N ASN A 191 2.95 2.45 -12.17
CA ASN A 191 4.36 2.06 -12.15
C ASN A 191 4.92 1.70 -13.55
N PRO A 192 4.83 2.62 -14.54
CA PRO A 192 5.40 2.37 -15.85
C PRO A 192 6.92 2.32 -15.80
N VAL A 193 7.52 1.32 -16.45
CA VAL A 193 8.99 1.15 -16.52
C VAL A 193 9.42 0.84 -17.95
N TRP A 194 10.31 1.66 -18.49
CA TRP A 194 10.90 1.44 -19.81
C TRP A 194 11.89 0.28 -19.83
N SER A 195 11.90 -0.50 -20.92
CA SER A 195 12.99 -1.43 -21.18
C SER A 195 14.30 -0.68 -21.42
N PRO A 196 15.48 -1.25 -21.07
CA PRO A 196 16.79 -0.64 -21.29
C PRO A 196 17.08 -0.25 -22.76
N ASP A 197 16.52 -0.97 -23.72
CA ASP A 197 16.67 -0.67 -25.15
C ASP A 197 15.67 0.38 -25.68
N GLY A 198 14.75 0.86 -24.83
CA GLY A 198 13.74 1.86 -25.17
C GLY A 198 12.63 1.38 -26.10
N LYS A 199 12.55 0.08 -26.42
CA LYS A 199 11.56 -0.45 -27.38
C LYS A 199 10.29 -0.97 -26.73
N HIS A 200 10.27 -1.11 -25.40
CA HIS A 200 9.11 -1.59 -24.67
C HIS A 200 8.88 -0.74 -23.44
N ILE A 201 7.64 -0.78 -22.98
CA ILE A 201 7.24 -0.28 -21.67
C ILE A 201 6.45 -1.37 -20.95
N ALA A 202 6.71 -1.58 -19.67
CA ALA A 202 5.95 -2.45 -18.80
C ALA A 202 5.26 -1.63 -17.70
N TRP A 203 4.13 -2.11 -17.18
CA TRP A 203 3.41 -1.48 -16.09
C TRP A 203 2.56 -2.50 -15.33
N LEU A 204 2.12 -2.12 -14.14
CA LEU A 204 1.16 -2.88 -13.34
C LEU A 204 -0.26 -2.45 -13.68
N SER A 205 -1.19 -3.40 -13.79
CA SER A 205 -2.57 -3.15 -14.21
C SER A 205 -3.59 -3.98 -13.45
N MET A 206 -4.60 -3.31 -12.91
CA MET A 206 -5.84 -3.93 -12.45
C MET A 206 -6.94 -3.65 -13.48
N SER A 207 -7.94 -4.53 -13.59
CA SER A 207 -8.97 -4.41 -14.63
C SER A 207 -10.26 -3.77 -14.16
N ARG A 208 -10.51 -3.75 -12.85
CA ARG A 208 -11.79 -3.31 -12.26
C ARG A 208 -11.64 -1.97 -11.57
N ASP A 209 -12.29 -0.96 -12.11
CA ASP A 209 -12.35 0.38 -11.52
C ASP A 209 -13.03 0.35 -10.14
N GLY A 210 -12.42 1.02 -9.14
CA GLY A 210 -12.91 1.07 -7.76
C GLY A 210 -12.51 -0.12 -6.89
N TYR A 211 -11.89 -1.17 -7.44
CA TYR A 211 -11.50 -2.36 -6.69
C TYR A 211 -10.00 -2.45 -6.47
N GLU A 212 -9.50 -2.00 -5.34
CA GLU A 212 -8.08 -1.99 -4.99
C GLU A 212 -7.48 -3.37 -4.70
N ALA A 213 -8.32 -4.39 -4.56
CA ALA A 213 -7.89 -5.78 -4.37
C ALA A 213 -8.05 -6.65 -5.62
N ASP A 214 -8.18 -6.01 -6.79
CA ASP A 214 -8.18 -6.73 -8.06
C ASP A 214 -6.83 -7.38 -8.34
N LYS A 215 -6.83 -8.40 -9.20
CA LYS A 215 -5.58 -9.03 -9.64
C LYS A 215 -4.68 -8.02 -10.32
N VAL A 216 -3.49 -7.83 -9.77
CA VAL A 216 -2.44 -6.99 -10.37
C VAL A 216 -1.71 -7.81 -11.44
N ARG A 217 -1.80 -7.37 -12.69
CA ARG A 217 -1.19 -7.96 -13.87
C ARG A 217 0.07 -7.21 -14.25
N LEU A 218 1.05 -7.90 -14.79
CA LEU A 218 2.23 -7.31 -15.42
C LEU A 218 1.97 -7.19 -16.93
N MET A 219 1.79 -5.95 -17.39
CA MET A 219 1.55 -5.64 -18.79
C MET A 219 2.82 -5.19 -19.49
N VAL A 220 2.90 -5.41 -20.81
CA VAL A 220 3.97 -4.92 -21.67
C VAL A 220 3.42 -4.46 -23.01
N ALA A 221 4.02 -3.41 -23.58
CA ALA A 221 3.74 -2.93 -24.94
C ALA A 221 5.02 -2.59 -25.69
N GLY A 222 5.00 -2.72 -27.00
CA GLY A 222 6.03 -2.23 -27.90
C GLY A 222 5.88 -0.74 -28.17
N ILE A 223 6.99 -0.02 -28.17
CA ILE A 223 7.07 1.42 -28.47
C ILE A 223 7.94 1.60 -29.70
N SER A 224 7.44 2.41 -30.66
CA SER A 224 8.19 2.83 -31.84
C SER A 224 7.91 4.28 -32.16
N GLU A 225 8.85 4.94 -32.81
CA GLU A 225 8.66 6.29 -33.37
C GLU A 225 8.30 6.18 -34.85
N ASP A 226 7.28 6.92 -35.27
CA ASP A 226 6.98 7.05 -36.69
C ASP A 226 7.88 8.13 -37.31
N VAL A 227 8.91 7.69 -38.05
CA VAL A 227 9.94 8.55 -38.64
C VAL A 227 9.55 8.97 -40.07
N THR A 228 8.28 8.99 -40.44
CA THR A 228 7.87 9.46 -41.77
C THR A 228 8.08 10.98 -41.91
N GLU A 229 8.77 11.40 -42.98
CA GLU A 229 9.01 12.83 -43.26
C GLU A 229 7.70 13.64 -43.23
N GLY A 230 7.60 14.53 -42.23
CA GLY A 230 6.46 15.46 -42.07
C GLY A 230 5.45 15.11 -41.00
N SER A 231 5.57 14.00 -40.28
CA SER A 231 4.83 13.76 -39.04
C SER A 231 5.63 14.28 -37.83
N SER A 232 5.00 15.04 -36.96
CA SER A 232 5.55 15.31 -35.63
C SER A 232 5.77 13.96 -34.93
N ASP A 233 6.97 13.70 -34.35
CA ASP A 233 7.44 12.52 -33.62
C ASP A 233 6.34 11.84 -32.79
N ALA A 234 5.41 11.16 -33.44
CA ALA A 234 4.29 10.52 -32.78
C ALA A 234 4.70 9.10 -32.37
N LEU A 235 4.82 8.90 -31.06
CA LEU A 235 5.03 7.56 -30.50
C LEU A 235 3.85 6.65 -30.88
N GLN A 236 4.18 5.45 -31.33
CA GLN A 236 3.23 4.38 -31.60
C GLN A 236 3.34 3.32 -30.51
N VAL A 237 2.19 3.00 -29.91
CA VAL A 237 2.06 1.89 -28.93
C VAL A 237 1.42 0.70 -29.64
N SER A 238 2.03 -0.46 -29.52
CA SER A 238 1.56 -1.67 -30.19
C SER A 238 1.81 -2.94 -29.36
N GLY A 239 1.14 -4.04 -29.70
CA GLY A 239 1.41 -5.34 -29.13
C GLY A 239 1.22 -5.41 -27.61
N ILE A 240 0.18 -4.77 -27.07
CA ILE A 240 -0.12 -4.84 -25.63
C ILE A 240 -0.42 -6.27 -25.22
N ARG A 241 0.28 -6.78 -24.20
CA ARG A 241 0.14 -8.15 -23.70
C ARG A 241 0.14 -8.18 -22.17
N ASP A 242 -0.62 -9.11 -21.61
CA ASP A 242 -0.56 -9.52 -20.21
C ASP A 242 0.43 -10.68 -20.05
N LEU A 243 1.55 -10.44 -19.40
CA LEU A 243 2.59 -11.45 -19.14
C LEU A 243 2.26 -12.38 -17.97
N THR A 244 1.22 -12.06 -17.20
CA THR A 244 0.80 -12.78 -15.99
C THR A 244 -0.63 -13.33 -16.08
N ALA A 245 -1.19 -13.46 -17.29
CA ALA A 245 -2.58 -13.89 -17.49
C ALA A 245 -2.91 -15.20 -16.75
N ASP A 246 -2.06 -16.20 -16.87
CA ASP A 246 -2.21 -17.51 -16.23
C ASP A 246 -1.50 -17.62 -14.87
N PHE A 247 -0.87 -16.55 -14.39
CA PHE A 247 -0.22 -16.53 -13.09
C PHE A 247 -1.23 -16.31 -11.97
N LYS A 248 -1.19 -17.14 -10.94
CA LYS A 248 -2.16 -17.17 -9.85
C LYS A 248 -2.11 -15.93 -8.95
N TYR A 249 -0.93 -15.30 -8.83
CA TYR A 249 -0.64 -14.27 -7.83
C TYR A 249 -0.56 -12.88 -8.46
N ASN A 250 -0.50 -11.85 -7.63
CA ASN A 250 -0.31 -10.47 -8.06
C ASN A 250 1.16 -10.23 -8.38
N ALA A 251 1.41 -9.39 -9.41
CA ALA A 251 2.73 -8.85 -9.69
C ALA A 251 2.93 -7.52 -8.95
N ALA A 252 4.16 -7.24 -8.55
CA ALA A 252 4.60 -5.97 -7.97
C ALA A 252 6.06 -5.69 -8.39
N ASP A 253 6.55 -4.49 -8.17
CA ASP A 253 7.94 -4.05 -8.32
C ASP A 253 8.65 -4.56 -9.58
N ILE A 254 8.44 -3.85 -10.70
CA ILE A 254 8.97 -4.23 -12.02
C ILE A 254 10.45 -3.86 -12.15
N PHE A 255 11.29 -4.82 -12.54
CA PHE A 255 12.69 -4.60 -12.88
C PHE A 255 13.08 -5.31 -14.19
N TRP A 256 13.49 -4.56 -15.21
CA TRP A 256 13.92 -5.11 -16.48
C TRP A 256 15.32 -5.73 -16.41
N ALA A 257 15.49 -6.89 -17.03
CA ALA A 257 16.83 -7.41 -17.33
C ALA A 257 17.57 -6.45 -18.28
N ALA A 258 18.89 -6.34 -18.12
CA ALA A 258 19.72 -5.41 -18.89
C ALA A 258 19.68 -5.67 -20.42
N ASP A 259 19.37 -6.89 -20.84
CA ASP A 259 19.23 -7.27 -22.25
C ASP A 259 17.83 -6.99 -22.83
N SER A 260 16.91 -6.45 -22.04
CA SER A 260 15.51 -6.15 -22.41
C SER A 260 14.68 -7.37 -22.83
N ARG A 261 15.08 -8.59 -22.46
CA ARG A 261 14.40 -9.84 -22.87
C ARG A 261 13.52 -10.44 -21.78
N SER A 262 13.70 -10.03 -20.55
CA SER A 262 12.89 -10.50 -19.43
C SER A 262 12.68 -9.41 -18.37
N ILE A 263 11.69 -9.65 -17.52
CA ILE A 263 11.33 -8.78 -16.42
C ILE A 263 11.37 -9.58 -15.12
N TYR A 264 12.00 -9.03 -14.10
CA TYR A 264 11.87 -9.49 -12.71
C TYR A 264 10.74 -8.72 -12.05
N PHE A 265 10.00 -9.40 -11.21
CA PHE A 265 8.91 -8.78 -10.46
C PHE A 265 8.68 -9.51 -9.14
N ASP A 266 8.17 -8.79 -8.18
CA ASP A 266 7.80 -9.33 -6.88
C ASP A 266 6.43 -10.03 -6.97
N ALA A 267 6.27 -11.12 -6.22
CA ALA A 267 4.99 -11.81 -6.07
C ALA A 267 4.83 -12.38 -4.66
N LEU A 268 3.71 -12.08 -4.03
CA LEU A 268 3.36 -12.62 -2.73
C LEU A 268 2.68 -13.98 -2.91
N MET A 269 3.42 -15.05 -2.59
CA MET A 269 3.07 -16.44 -2.91
C MET A 269 3.00 -17.26 -1.62
N GLU A 270 1.80 -17.73 -1.26
CA GLU A 270 1.56 -18.64 -0.13
C GLU A 270 2.13 -18.14 1.21
N GLY A 271 2.07 -16.81 1.42
CA GLY A 271 2.52 -16.15 2.65
C GLY A 271 3.99 -15.73 2.67
N LEU A 272 4.70 -15.82 1.54
CA LEU A 272 6.08 -15.38 1.36
C LEU A 272 6.20 -14.47 0.14
N GLN A 273 6.93 -13.38 0.27
CA GLN A 273 7.28 -12.52 -0.86
C GLN A 273 8.43 -13.12 -1.64
N ALA A 274 8.22 -13.38 -2.91
CA ALA A 274 9.18 -13.99 -3.81
C ALA A 274 9.51 -13.08 -4.99
N ILE A 275 10.68 -13.26 -5.61
CA ILE A 275 11.01 -12.65 -6.88
C ILE A 275 10.86 -13.68 -7.98
N CYS A 276 10.12 -13.29 -9.02
CA CYS A 276 9.88 -14.05 -10.22
C CYS A 276 10.54 -13.38 -11.43
N ASN A 277 10.79 -14.14 -12.48
CA ASN A 277 11.25 -13.66 -13.79
C ASN A 277 10.31 -14.17 -14.88
N VAL A 278 10.02 -13.31 -15.86
CA VAL A 278 9.19 -13.64 -17.02
C VAL A 278 9.83 -13.16 -18.31
N SER A 279 9.81 -13.99 -19.35
CA SER A 279 10.28 -13.61 -20.70
C SER A 279 9.27 -12.68 -21.37
N VAL A 280 9.77 -11.68 -22.11
CA VAL A 280 8.95 -10.78 -22.95
C VAL A 280 8.90 -11.23 -24.41
N ALA A 281 9.53 -12.34 -24.77
CA ALA A 281 9.48 -12.89 -26.14
C ALA A 281 8.02 -13.27 -26.51
N ASP A 282 7.74 -13.25 -27.82
CA ASP A 282 6.47 -13.75 -28.33
C ASP A 282 6.34 -15.26 -28.14
N GLY A 283 5.16 -15.72 -27.77
CA GLY A 283 4.87 -17.14 -27.54
C GLY A 283 4.30 -17.44 -26.16
N GLU A 284 4.50 -18.65 -25.68
CA GLU A 284 4.05 -19.07 -24.36
C GLU A 284 4.83 -18.34 -23.26
N THR A 285 4.10 -17.75 -22.33
CA THR A 285 4.69 -17.04 -21.19
C THR A 285 5.09 -18.03 -20.10
N VAL A 286 6.37 -18.08 -19.77
CA VAL A 286 6.90 -18.91 -18.68
C VAL A 286 7.38 -18.01 -17.56
N ILE A 287 6.74 -18.15 -16.40
CA ILE A 287 7.14 -17.45 -15.17
C ILE A 287 7.96 -18.40 -14.31
N ARG A 288 9.15 -17.98 -13.94
CA ARG A 288 10.07 -18.74 -13.07
C ARG A 288 10.27 -17.99 -11.76
N ARG A 289 10.02 -18.65 -10.63
CA ARG A 289 10.43 -18.15 -9.32
C ARG A 289 11.96 -18.23 -9.21
N ILE A 290 12.60 -17.15 -8.78
CA ILE A 290 14.06 -17.04 -8.61
C ILE A 290 14.48 -17.32 -7.18
N THR A 291 13.75 -16.74 -6.22
CA THR A 291 14.07 -16.91 -4.79
C THR A 291 13.58 -18.25 -4.26
N PRO A 292 14.26 -18.83 -3.26
CA PRO A 292 13.93 -20.16 -2.73
C PRO A 292 12.52 -20.17 -2.11
N ASP A 293 11.88 -21.34 -2.05
CA ASP A 293 10.55 -21.55 -1.47
C ASP A 293 10.59 -22.22 -0.09
N ASP A 294 11.74 -22.72 0.31
CA ASP A 294 11.99 -23.38 1.59
C ASP A 294 12.56 -22.43 2.67
N ALA A 295 12.85 -21.19 2.32
CA ALA A 295 13.35 -20.16 3.23
C ALA A 295 12.23 -19.18 3.60
N TRP A 296 12.00 -18.98 4.89
CA TRP A 296 10.97 -18.06 5.40
C TRP A 296 11.49 -16.62 5.42
N PHE A 297 11.68 -16.04 4.23
CA PHE A 297 12.06 -14.66 4.01
C PHE A 297 11.11 -14.01 3.02
N ASP A 298 10.91 -12.70 3.18
CA ASP A 298 10.32 -11.85 2.16
C ASP A 298 11.44 -11.19 1.36
N PHE A 299 11.54 -11.52 0.07
CA PHE A 299 12.45 -10.91 -0.89
C PHE A 299 11.72 -9.81 -1.65
N ASN A 300 12.31 -8.63 -1.74
CA ASN A 300 11.64 -7.46 -2.29
C ASN A 300 12.58 -6.63 -3.18
N SER A 301 11.97 -5.92 -4.13
CA SER A 301 12.59 -4.83 -4.89
C SER A 301 13.94 -5.23 -5.52
N PRO A 302 13.94 -6.06 -6.56
CA PRO A 302 15.14 -6.37 -7.33
C PRO A 302 15.68 -5.09 -7.97
N PHE A 303 16.99 -4.84 -7.89
CA PHE A 303 17.58 -3.59 -8.36
C PHE A 303 18.81 -3.76 -9.27
N ALA A 304 19.39 -4.95 -9.36
CA ALA A 304 20.46 -5.26 -10.30
C ALA A 304 20.60 -6.76 -10.56
N VAL A 305 21.11 -7.11 -11.73
CA VAL A 305 21.58 -8.47 -12.06
C VAL A 305 22.99 -8.35 -12.60
N ILE A 306 23.93 -9.08 -12.02
CA ILE A 306 25.34 -9.12 -12.40
C ILE A 306 25.78 -10.58 -12.48
N ASP A 307 26.18 -11.02 -13.66
CA ASP A 307 26.68 -12.40 -13.91
C ASP A 307 25.77 -13.48 -13.28
N SER A 308 24.48 -13.46 -13.58
CA SER A 308 23.46 -14.38 -13.02
C SER A 308 23.27 -14.28 -11.49
N THR A 309 23.73 -13.20 -10.90
CA THR A 309 23.46 -12.88 -9.49
C THR A 309 22.48 -11.74 -9.40
N LEU A 310 21.29 -12.01 -8.88
CA LEU A 310 20.26 -11.01 -8.59
C LEU A 310 20.59 -10.32 -7.28
N LEU A 311 20.65 -8.99 -7.30
CA LEU A 311 20.76 -8.15 -6.11
C LEU A 311 19.38 -7.63 -5.75
N THR A 312 18.98 -7.90 -4.51
CA THR A 312 17.65 -7.55 -3.98
C THR A 312 17.74 -7.24 -2.50
N SER A 313 16.64 -6.81 -1.91
CA SER A 313 16.49 -6.72 -0.47
C SER A 313 15.72 -7.93 0.07
N TYR A 314 15.91 -8.23 1.36
CA TYR A 314 15.12 -9.24 2.05
C TYR A 314 14.96 -8.92 3.54
N CYS A 315 13.91 -9.43 4.14
CA CYS A 315 13.66 -9.35 5.58
C CYS A 315 12.95 -10.62 6.08
N SER A 316 12.81 -10.71 7.37
CA SER A 316 11.87 -11.65 7.99
C SER A 316 11.27 -11.05 9.26
N MET A 317 10.34 -11.74 9.92
CA MET A 317 9.86 -11.33 11.24
C MET A 317 10.99 -11.27 12.30
N GLU A 318 12.18 -11.82 12.01
CA GLU A 318 13.34 -11.84 12.90
C GLU A 318 14.27 -10.65 12.75
N PHE A 319 14.35 -10.05 11.56
CA PHE A 319 15.25 -8.95 11.27
C PHE A 319 14.68 -8.00 10.19
N PRO A 320 15.00 -6.68 10.30
CA PRO A 320 14.58 -5.70 9.29
C PRO A 320 15.38 -5.89 7.98
N THR A 321 14.98 -5.11 6.97
CA THR A 321 15.51 -5.20 5.60
C THR A 321 17.04 -5.11 5.54
N GLU A 322 17.64 -6.05 4.82
CA GLU A 322 19.05 -6.14 4.46
C GLU A 322 19.20 -6.42 2.96
N LEU A 323 20.36 -6.11 2.39
CA LEU A 323 20.66 -6.46 1.00
C LEU A 323 21.17 -7.90 0.90
N VAL A 324 20.79 -8.56 -0.16
CA VAL A 324 21.08 -9.96 -0.43
C VAL A 324 21.44 -10.18 -1.89
N ALA A 325 22.38 -11.07 -2.16
CA ALA A 325 22.69 -11.61 -3.47
C ALA A 325 22.06 -13.00 -3.60
N VAL A 326 21.32 -13.24 -4.69
CA VAL A 326 20.64 -14.50 -4.98
C VAL A 326 21.19 -15.05 -6.32
N ASP A 327 21.63 -16.29 -6.33
CA ASP A 327 22.01 -16.99 -7.57
C ASP A 327 20.74 -17.37 -8.35
N GLU A 328 20.61 -16.91 -9.57
CA GLU A 328 19.42 -17.16 -10.39
C GLU A 328 19.26 -18.62 -10.83
N THR A 329 20.32 -19.42 -10.71
CA THR A 329 20.34 -20.80 -11.18
C THR A 329 19.69 -21.75 -10.19
N ASP A 330 19.99 -21.57 -8.89
CA ASP A 330 19.56 -22.49 -7.84
C ASP A 330 18.85 -21.81 -6.66
N GLY A 331 18.72 -20.46 -6.68
CA GLY A 331 18.11 -19.69 -5.61
C GLY A 331 18.94 -19.57 -4.34
N SER A 332 20.18 -20.08 -4.35
CA SER A 332 21.08 -19.91 -3.19
C SER A 332 21.34 -18.43 -2.94
N HIS A 333 21.38 -18.03 -1.69
CA HIS A 333 21.46 -16.61 -1.35
C HIS A 333 22.53 -16.33 -0.31
N ARG A 334 23.08 -15.11 -0.37
CA ARG A 334 24.11 -14.61 0.55
C ARG A 334 23.82 -13.18 0.96
N ARG A 335 23.66 -12.95 2.25
CA ARG A 335 23.51 -11.61 2.83
C ARG A 335 24.72 -10.73 2.50
N ILE A 336 24.48 -9.49 2.07
CA ILE A 336 25.49 -8.50 1.70
C ILE A 336 25.71 -7.52 2.84
N THR A 337 24.62 -7.00 3.46
CA THR A 337 24.67 -6.04 4.56
C THR A 337 24.28 -6.67 5.89
N ASP A 338 24.67 -6.07 7.00
CA ASP A 338 24.31 -6.48 8.36
C ASP A 338 24.16 -5.22 9.26
N GLU A 339 23.36 -4.26 8.77
CA GLU A 339 23.21 -2.95 9.43
C GLU A 339 22.57 -3.07 10.82
N ASN A 340 21.71 -4.04 11.00
CA ASN A 340 20.96 -4.27 12.24
C ASN A 340 21.54 -5.41 13.10
N GLY A 341 22.57 -6.12 12.64
CA GLY A 341 23.10 -7.31 13.31
C GLY A 341 23.58 -7.06 14.74
N GLY A 342 24.15 -5.89 15.01
CA GLY A 342 24.58 -5.49 16.35
C GLY A 342 23.44 -5.37 17.37
N ILE A 343 22.24 -4.99 16.94
CA ILE A 343 21.03 -4.91 17.79
C ILE A 343 20.35 -6.27 17.83
N ILE A 344 20.09 -6.86 16.68
CA ILE A 344 19.35 -8.12 16.53
C ILE A 344 20.07 -9.26 17.26
N GLY A 345 21.41 -9.30 17.23
CA GLY A 345 22.21 -10.30 17.91
C GLY A 345 22.14 -10.24 19.44
N GLN A 346 21.66 -9.14 20.04
CA GLN A 346 21.41 -9.00 21.47
C GLN A 346 20.02 -9.50 21.90
N LEU A 347 19.11 -9.69 20.95
CA LEU A 347 17.75 -10.12 21.22
C LEU A 347 17.70 -11.65 21.34
N THR A 348 16.93 -12.15 22.29
CA THR A 348 16.73 -13.59 22.45
C THR A 348 15.99 -14.16 21.24
N ALA A 349 16.47 -15.29 20.72
CA ALA A 349 15.80 -16.03 19.67
C ALA A 349 14.43 -16.55 20.15
N TYR A 350 13.48 -16.62 19.25
CA TYR A 350 12.16 -17.19 19.42
C TYR A 350 11.92 -18.23 18.31
N GLU A 351 10.82 -18.94 18.34
CA GLU A 351 10.49 -19.96 17.36
C GLU A 351 9.25 -19.53 16.56
N THR A 352 9.33 -19.60 15.24
CA THR A 352 8.17 -19.45 14.35
C THR A 352 7.80 -20.82 13.80
N ARG A 353 6.51 -21.14 13.74
CA ARG A 353 5.98 -22.34 13.10
C ARG A 353 4.87 -22.00 12.13
N GLU A 354 4.80 -22.75 11.06
CA GLU A 354 3.70 -22.80 10.14
C GLU A 354 2.62 -23.77 10.67
N ARG A 355 1.35 -23.32 10.68
CA ARG A 355 0.18 -24.17 10.95
C ARG A 355 -0.84 -23.99 9.86
N TRP A 356 -1.42 -25.09 9.41
CA TRP A 356 -2.51 -25.11 8.43
C TRP A 356 -3.82 -25.42 9.14
N VAL A 357 -4.49 -24.38 9.61
CA VAL A 357 -5.74 -24.47 10.35
C VAL A 357 -6.88 -24.88 9.41
N LYS A 358 -7.72 -25.84 9.86
CA LYS A 358 -8.91 -26.23 9.14
C LYS A 358 -10.04 -25.23 9.42
N THR A 359 -10.57 -24.63 8.39
CA THR A 359 -11.68 -23.68 8.47
C THR A 359 -13.04 -24.38 8.54
N THR A 360 -14.10 -23.66 8.95
CA THR A 360 -15.46 -24.23 9.12
C THR A 360 -16.06 -24.78 7.83
N ASP A 361 -15.62 -24.27 6.66
CA ASP A 361 -16.01 -24.78 5.33
C ASP A 361 -15.05 -25.85 4.77
N GLY A 362 -14.13 -26.35 5.61
CA GLY A 362 -13.25 -27.48 5.30
C GLY A 362 -11.98 -27.14 4.52
N LYS A 363 -11.70 -25.87 4.26
CA LYS A 363 -10.45 -25.43 3.61
C LYS A 363 -9.31 -25.37 4.62
N ARG A 364 -8.08 -25.19 4.14
CA ARG A 364 -6.87 -25.01 4.96
C ARG A 364 -6.41 -23.57 4.87
N MET A 365 -6.11 -22.97 6.02
CA MET A 365 -5.66 -21.59 6.17
C MET A 365 -4.27 -21.57 6.79
N LEU A 366 -3.30 -20.97 6.11
CA LEU A 366 -1.97 -20.73 6.66
C LEU A 366 -2.08 -19.79 7.88
N THR A 367 -1.48 -20.20 8.96
CA THR A 367 -1.39 -19.43 10.20
C THR A 367 0.04 -19.50 10.71
N TRP A 368 0.75 -18.37 10.73
CA TRP A 368 2.04 -18.28 11.40
C TRP A 368 1.84 -18.22 12.90
N VAL A 369 2.65 -18.96 13.65
CA VAL A 369 2.62 -18.95 15.13
C VAL A 369 4.02 -18.71 15.64
N LEU A 370 4.20 -17.61 16.38
CA LEU A 370 5.46 -17.26 17.02
C LEU A 370 5.38 -17.65 18.50
N TYR A 371 6.35 -18.40 18.96
CA TYR A 371 6.45 -18.84 20.36
C TYR A 371 7.44 -17.96 21.13
N PRO A 372 7.18 -17.65 22.41
CA PRO A 372 8.08 -16.82 23.21
C PRO A 372 9.46 -17.44 23.34
N PRO A 373 10.51 -16.63 23.60
CA PRO A 373 11.85 -17.15 23.84
C PRO A 373 11.89 -18.24 24.89
N LYS A 374 12.67 -19.29 24.63
CA LYS A 374 12.79 -20.46 25.52
C LYS A 374 11.43 -21.13 25.81
N PHE A 375 10.59 -21.20 24.78
CA PHE A 375 9.28 -21.84 24.86
C PHE A 375 9.39 -23.27 25.47
N ASP A 376 8.51 -23.57 26.40
CA ASP A 376 8.41 -24.83 27.09
C ASP A 376 6.95 -25.28 27.14
N SER A 377 6.59 -26.28 26.34
CA SER A 377 5.22 -26.77 26.22
C SER A 377 4.58 -27.31 27.50
N THR A 378 5.36 -27.44 28.58
CA THR A 378 4.84 -27.82 29.91
C THR A 378 4.33 -26.62 30.72
N LYS A 379 4.56 -25.39 30.24
CA LYS A 379 4.11 -24.13 30.86
C LYS A 379 2.93 -23.56 30.10
N VAL A 380 2.17 -22.69 30.75
CA VAL A 380 1.04 -21.98 30.14
C VAL A 380 1.45 -20.56 29.81
N TYR A 381 1.12 -20.13 28.57
CA TYR A 381 1.43 -18.80 28.04
C TYR A 381 0.15 -18.07 27.61
N PRO A 382 0.08 -16.74 27.80
CA PRO A 382 -0.95 -15.96 27.16
C PRO A 382 -0.69 -15.88 25.64
N ALA A 383 -1.75 -15.65 24.86
CA ALA A 383 -1.67 -15.58 23.43
C ALA A 383 -2.32 -14.30 22.86
N ILE A 384 -1.88 -13.89 21.68
CA ILE A 384 -2.42 -12.78 20.91
C ILE A 384 -2.74 -13.29 19.51
N GLU A 385 -3.98 -13.14 19.07
CA GLU A 385 -4.35 -13.32 17.68
C GLU A 385 -4.44 -11.95 16.98
N ILE A 386 -3.76 -11.81 15.87
CA ILE A 386 -3.73 -10.58 15.08
C ILE A 386 -4.83 -10.64 14.02
N PHE A 387 -5.75 -9.71 14.08
CA PHE A 387 -6.76 -9.47 13.06
C PHE A 387 -6.18 -8.53 12.00
N LEU A 388 -5.96 -9.09 10.81
CA LEU A 388 -5.32 -8.38 9.70
C LEU A 388 -6.19 -7.23 9.21
N GLY A 389 -5.56 -6.04 9.02
CA GLY A 389 -6.15 -4.89 8.32
C GLY A 389 -6.29 -5.12 6.81
N GLY A 390 -6.65 -4.12 6.11
CA GLY A 390 -6.93 -4.15 4.68
C GLY A 390 -8.38 -3.76 4.38
N PRO A 391 -9.31 -4.68 4.08
CA PRO A 391 -9.41 -6.09 4.45
C PRO A 391 -8.59 -7.08 3.60
N GLN A 392 -8.17 -6.69 2.42
CA GLN A 392 -7.32 -7.54 1.59
C GLN A 392 -5.84 -7.23 1.91
N GLY A 393 -5.11 -8.25 2.30
CA GLY A 393 -3.71 -8.15 2.69
C GLY A 393 -3.15 -9.52 3.05
N THR A 394 -1.90 -9.60 3.49
CA THR A 394 -1.25 -10.86 3.87
C THR A 394 -0.36 -10.67 5.10
N LEU A 395 -0.41 -11.63 6.01
CA LEU A 395 0.56 -11.78 7.07
C LEU A 395 1.69 -12.67 6.55
N SER A 396 2.73 -12.04 6.01
CA SER A 396 3.93 -12.68 5.47
C SER A 396 5.05 -12.73 6.51
N GLN A 397 6.28 -12.96 6.07
CA GLN A 397 7.47 -12.85 6.91
C GLN A 397 7.99 -11.41 7.05
N GLY A 398 7.26 -10.41 6.56
CA GLY A 398 7.67 -9.01 6.56
C GLY A 398 7.97 -8.45 7.95
N TRP A 399 9.05 -7.66 8.05
CA TRP A 399 9.37 -6.90 9.26
C TRP A 399 8.47 -5.67 9.39
N SER A 400 7.96 -5.41 10.58
CA SER A 400 7.25 -4.17 10.88
C SER A 400 7.73 -3.55 12.19
N TYR A 401 7.98 -2.24 12.18
CA TYR A 401 8.28 -1.48 13.40
C TYR A 401 7.00 -1.11 14.17
N ARG A 402 5.87 -1.01 13.51
CA ARG A 402 4.56 -0.68 14.15
C ARG A 402 3.93 -1.90 14.80
N TRP A 403 3.80 -3.00 14.05
CA TRP A 403 3.24 -4.28 14.49
C TRP A 403 4.35 -5.32 14.54
N ASN A 404 5.24 -5.20 15.51
CA ASN A 404 6.41 -6.07 15.61
C ASN A 404 6.06 -7.36 16.36
N TYR A 405 5.84 -8.42 15.62
CA TYR A 405 5.45 -9.73 16.19
C TYR A 405 6.56 -10.36 17.03
N ARG A 406 7.82 -10.12 16.67
CA ARG A 406 8.97 -10.53 17.48
C ARG A 406 8.94 -9.86 18.86
N LEU A 407 8.64 -8.57 18.93
CA LEU A 407 8.52 -7.86 20.19
C LEU A 407 7.38 -8.44 21.03
N MET A 408 6.22 -8.76 20.42
CA MET A 408 5.09 -9.39 21.11
C MET A 408 5.48 -10.76 21.69
N ALA A 409 6.17 -11.61 20.91
CA ALA A 409 6.66 -12.89 21.39
C ALA A 409 7.70 -12.74 22.53
N ASN A 410 8.59 -11.75 22.42
CA ASN A 410 9.58 -11.45 23.47
C ASN A 410 8.96 -10.93 24.77
N GLN A 411 7.73 -10.38 24.74
CA GLN A 411 6.96 -10.05 25.93
C GLN A 411 6.30 -11.29 26.59
N GLY A 412 6.54 -12.48 26.07
CA GLY A 412 6.07 -13.75 26.63
C GLY A 412 4.73 -14.22 26.08
N TYR A 413 4.27 -13.69 24.96
CA TYR A 413 3.03 -14.11 24.31
C TYR A 413 3.29 -15.10 23.17
N ILE A 414 2.38 -16.05 22.98
CA ILE A 414 2.26 -16.77 21.71
C ILE A 414 1.51 -15.85 20.75
N VAL A 415 2.08 -15.60 19.56
CA VAL A 415 1.48 -14.69 18.56
C VAL A 415 0.94 -15.49 17.39
N ILE A 416 -0.31 -15.29 17.04
CA ILE A 416 -1.07 -16.06 16.04
C ILE A 416 -1.45 -15.13 14.90
N LEU A 417 -1.04 -15.48 13.68
CA LEU A 417 -1.15 -14.67 12.49
C LEU A 417 -1.92 -15.43 11.38
N PRO A 418 -3.26 -15.47 11.44
CA PRO A 418 -4.05 -16.23 10.47
C PRO A 418 -4.22 -15.49 9.15
N ASN A 419 -3.92 -16.16 8.04
CA ASN A 419 -4.15 -15.68 6.68
C ASN A 419 -5.57 -16.07 6.20
N ARG A 420 -6.57 -15.46 6.82
CA ARG A 420 -8.00 -15.70 6.58
C ARG A 420 -8.44 -15.28 5.17
N ARG A 421 -9.71 -15.57 4.76
CA ARG A 421 -10.29 -15.04 3.51
C ARG A 421 -10.08 -13.53 3.39
N GLY A 422 -9.75 -13.07 2.18
CA GLY A 422 -9.30 -11.72 1.91
C GLY A 422 -7.78 -11.60 1.79
N THR A 423 -7.02 -12.65 2.15
CA THR A 423 -5.56 -12.65 1.98
C THR A 423 -5.18 -12.78 0.51
N THR A 424 -4.26 -11.92 0.03
CA THR A 424 -3.89 -11.83 -1.39
C THR A 424 -2.93 -12.95 -1.84
N ALA A 425 -2.15 -13.53 -0.93
CA ALA A 425 -1.12 -14.52 -1.22
C ALA A 425 -1.61 -15.91 -1.69
N PHE A 426 -2.93 -16.15 -1.67
CA PHE A 426 -3.51 -17.46 -2.04
C PHE A 426 -4.31 -17.43 -3.34
N GLY A 427 -4.15 -16.36 -4.12
CA GLY A 427 -4.81 -16.12 -5.38
C GLY A 427 -6.15 -15.39 -5.25
N GLN A 428 -6.60 -14.83 -6.37
CA GLN A 428 -7.77 -13.96 -6.44
C GLN A 428 -9.04 -14.58 -5.84
N PRO A 429 -9.38 -15.88 -6.08
CA PRO A 429 -10.58 -16.49 -5.50
C PRO A 429 -10.59 -16.57 -3.96
N TRP A 430 -9.42 -16.59 -3.31
CA TRP A 430 -9.34 -16.51 -1.84
C TRP A 430 -9.48 -15.07 -1.35
N CYS A 431 -8.87 -14.13 -2.07
CA CYS A 431 -8.94 -12.71 -1.77
C CYS A 431 -10.36 -12.16 -1.88
N GLU A 432 -11.06 -12.44 -2.98
CA GLU A 432 -12.39 -11.90 -3.29
C GLU A 432 -13.50 -12.34 -2.36
N GLN A 433 -13.32 -13.43 -1.60
CA GLN A 433 -14.37 -13.93 -0.70
C GLN A 433 -14.72 -12.96 0.43
N ILE A 434 -13.89 -11.97 0.71
CA ILE A 434 -14.20 -10.98 1.74
C ILE A 434 -15.02 -9.81 1.20
N SER A 435 -14.93 -9.50 -0.09
CA SER A 435 -15.64 -8.36 -0.69
C SER A 435 -17.16 -8.57 -0.67
N GLY A 436 -17.87 -7.66 -0.01
CA GLY A 436 -19.30 -7.76 0.28
C GLY A 436 -19.66 -8.77 1.36
N ASP A 437 -18.67 -9.28 2.11
CA ASP A 437 -18.91 -10.23 3.20
C ASP A 437 -17.92 -10.08 4.37
N TYR A 438 -17.75 -8.88 4.89
CA TYR A 438 -16.84 -8.56 6.00
C TYR A 438 -17.14 -9.32 7.30
N ILE A 439 -18.36 -9.77 7.46
CA ILE A 439 -18.88 -10.43 8.67
C ILE A 439 -19.11 -11.92 8.49
N GLY A 440 -18.67 -12.50 7.38
CA GLY A 440 -18.93 -13.89 7.02
C GLY A 440 -17.83 -14.88 7.38
N GLN A 441 -17.37 -15.61 6.36
CA GLN A 441 -16.43 -16.73 6.55
C GLN A 441 -15.08 -16.27 7.15
N ASN A 442 -14.61 -15.07 6.82
CA ASN A 442 -13.39 -14.49 7.39
C ASN A 442 -13.44 -14.37 8.93
N MET A 443 -14.60 -14.06 9.52
CA MET A 443 -14.77 -14.06 10.99
C MET A 443 -14.72 -15.50 11.56
N GLN A 444 -15.28 -16.48 10.83
CA GLN A 444 -15.18 -17.88 11.21
C GLN A 444 -13.76 -18.43 11.06
N ASP A 445 -12.97 -17.88 10.14
CA ASP A 445 -11.57 -18.23 9.97
C ASP A 445 -10.73 -17.80 11.20
N TYR A 446 -10.90 -16.57 11.71
CA TYR A 446 -10.31 -16.12 12.97
C TYR A 446 -10.72 -17.02 14.13
N LEU A 447 -12.01 -17.29 14.30
CA LEU A 447 -12.49 -18.18 15.37
C LEU A 447 -11.95 -19.61 15.23
N SER A 448 -11.68 -20.08 14.02
CA SER A 448 -11.07 -21.40 13.78
C SER A 448 -9.63 -21.42 14.26
N ALA A 449 -8.84 -20.39 13.95
CA ALA A 449 -7.46 -20.26 14.44
C ALA A 449 -7.40 -20.13 15.96
N ALA A 450 -8.25 -19.28 16.54
CA ALA A 450 -8.36 -19.10 17.97
C ALA A 450 -8.68 -20.42 18.72
N LYS A 451 -9.69 -21.15 18.25
CA LYS A 451 -10.11 -22.41 18.88
C LYS A 451 -9.07 -23.51 18.74
N GLU A 452 -8.41 -23.60 17.59
CA GLU A 452 -7.32 -24.56 17.40
C GLU A 452 -6.17 -24.28 18.36
N ILE A 453 -5.68 -23.04 18.44
CA ILE A 453 -4.57 -22.72 19.32
C ILE A 453 -4.94 -22.85 20.81
N LYS A 454 -6.16 -22.49 21.22
CA LYS A 454 -6.66 -22.67 22.58
C LYS A 454 -6.85 -24.14 22.97
N SER A 455 -6.87 -25.06 22.04
CA SER A 455 -6.89 -26.50 22.34
C SER A 455 -5.54 -27.04 22.84
N GLU A 456 -4.47 -26.28 22.64
CA GLU A 456 -3.14 -26.65 23.12
C GLU A 456 -3.00 -26.43 24.63
N PRO A 457 -2.47 -27.40 25.39
CA PRO A 457 -2.43 -27.34 26.85
C PRO A 457 -1.54 -26.22 27.41
N TYR A 458 -0.67 -25.67 26.57
CA TYR A 458 0.23 -24.58 26.92
C TYR A 458 -0.34 -23.18 26.59
N VAL A 459 -1.56 -23.08 26.07
CA VAL A 459 -2.23 -21.80 25.78
C VAL A 459 -3.25 -21.47 26.86
N GLY A 460 -3.05 -20.34 27.49
CA GLY A 460 -3.95 -19.79 28.51
C GLY A 460 -4.97 -18.82 27.94
N LYS A 461 -4.94 -17.59 28.43
CA LYS A 461 -5.82 -16.52 27.97
C LYS A 461 -5.41 -16.02 26.58
N LEU A 462 -6.38 -15.57 25.80
CA LEU A 462 -6.22 -15.13 24.41
C LEU A 462 -6.75 -13.72 24.23
N ALA A 463 -5.93 -12.85 23.67
CA ALA A 463 -6.34 -11.52 23.22
C ALA A 463 -6.59 -11.50 21.71
N GLY A 464 -7.58 -10.72 21.25
CA GLY A 464 -7.77 -10.37 19.85
C GLY A 464 -7.35 -8.92 19.59
N CYS A 465 -6.42 -8.69 18.67
CA CYS A 465 -5.85 -7.37 18.40
C CYS A 465 -5.84 -7.06 16.89
N GLY A 466 -6.25 -5.87 16.48
CA GLY A 466 -6.23 -5.50 15.07
C GLY A 466 -6.33 -4.01 14.82
N ALA A 467 -5.93 -3.60 13.60
CA ALA A 467 -6.00 -2.23 13.14
C ALA A 467 -6.80 -2.11 11.84
N SER A 468 -7.41 -0.93 11.63
CA SER A 468 -8.15 -0.66 10.39
C SER A 468 -9.33 -1.64 10.24
N TYR A 469 -9.44 -2.34 9.13
CA TYR A 469 -10.36 -3.48 9.03
C TYR A 469 -10.12 -4.52 10.14
N GLY A 470 -8.89 -4.70 10.62
CA GLY A 470 -8.63 -5.54 11.80
C GLY A 470 -9.27 -4.98 13.08
N GLY A 471 -9.35 -3.66 13.22
CA GLY A 471 -10.08 -2.98 14.28
C GLY A 471 -11.61 -3.15 14.16
N PHE A 472 -12.14 -3.09 12.93
CA PHE A 472 -13.51 -3.53 12.64
C PHE A 472 -13.75 -4.96 13.12
N SER A 473 -12.82 -5.86 12.75
CA SER A 473 -12.90 -7.27 13.15
C SER A 473 -12.93 -7.44 14.67
N VAL A 474 -12.14 -6.64 15.41
CA VAL A 474 -12.19 -6.60 16.88
C VAL A 474 -13.57 -6.19 17.38
N TYR A 475 -14.12 -5.07 16.90
CA TYR A 475 -15.42 -4.59 17.34
C TYR A 475 -16.55 -5.58 17.00
N TYR A 476 -16.51 -6.17 15.81
CA TYR A 476 -17.49 -7.17 15.42
C TYR A 476 -17.34 -8.46 16.24
N MET A 477 -16.08 -8.91 16.44
CA MET A 477 -15.76 -10.12 17.20
C MET A 477 -16.21 -10.00 18.65
N ALA A 478 -16.11 -8.80 19.27
CA ALA A 478 -16.58 -8.54 20.63
C ALA A 478 -18.07 -8.88 20.84
N GLY A 479 -18.87 -8.85 19.77
CA GLY A 479 -20.29 -9.21 19.81
C GLY A 479 -20.61 -10.66 19.46
N ILE A 480 -19.63 -11.46 18.98
CA ILE A 480 -19.93 -12.81 18.43
C ILE A 480 -19.05 -13.94 18.97
N HIS A 481 -17.92 -13.64 19.67
CA HIS A 481 -16.93 -14.66 20.04
C HIS A 481 -17.37 -15.61 21.16
N GLY A 482 -18.45 -15.32 21.89
CA GLY A 482 -18.77 -16.00 23.14
C GLY A 482 -17.66 -15.74 24.16
N ASP A 483 -17.02 -16.80 24.65
CA ASP A 483 -15.94 -16.72 25.66
C ASP A 483 -14.56 -17.11 25.08
N VAL A 484 -14.33 -16.91 23.78
CA VAL A 484 -13.07 -17.30 23.13
C VAL A 484 -11.92 -16.36 23.52
N TYR A 485 -12.18 -15.04 23.55
CA TYR A 485 -11.17 -14.03 23.86
C TYR A 485 -11.39 -13.42 25.23
N ASP A 486 -10.27 -13.13 25.92
CA ASP A 486 -10.23 -12.59 27.27
C ASP A 486 -10.07 -11.06 27.30
N CYS A 487 -9.52 -10.46 26.23
CA CYS A 487 -9.53 -9.02 26.00
C CYS A 487 -9.34 -8.66 24.52
N PHE A 488 -9.59 -7.39 24.20
CA PHE A 488 -9.46 -6.84 22.85
C PHE A 488 -8.64 -5.56 22.81
N ILE A 489 -7.95 -5.33 21.66
CA ILE A 489 -7.35 -4.05 21.30
C ILE A 489 -7.74 -3.71 19.86
N ALA A 490 -8.48 -2.62 19.68
CA ALA A 490 -8.87 -2.06 18.39
C ALA A 490 -8.10 -0.77 18.12
N HIS A 491 -7.34 -0.72 17.04
CA HIS A 491 -6.65 0.46 16.59
C HIS A 491 -7.29 0.96 15.28
N ALA A 492 -7.68 2.23 15.23
CA ALA A 492 -8.26 2.86 14.03
C ALA A 492 -9.34 1.97 13.36
N GLY A 493 -10.24 1.38 14.17
CA GLY A 493 -11.24 0.41 13.72
C GLY A 493 -12.56 1.06 13.32
N ILE A 494 -13.27 0.46 12.37
CA ILE A 494 -14.62 0.86 11.96
C ILE A 494 -15.62 0.30 12.95
N PHE A 495 -16.41 1.17 13.58
CA PHE A 495 -17.46 0.80 14.52
C PHE A 495 -18.86 0.89 13.91
N ASP A 496 -19.13 1.97 13.17
CA ASP A 496 -20.37 2.19 12.41
C ASP A 496 -20.04 2.35 10.93
N GLU A 497 -20.41 1.37 10.13
CA GLU A 497 -20.14 1.30 8.70
C GLU A 497 -20.85 2.38 7.87
N LYS A 498 -21.97 2.92 8.36
CA LYS A 498 -22.64 4.02 7.65
C LYS A 498 -21.84 5.31 7.78
N TYR A 499 -21.35 5.60 8.98
CA TYR A 499 -20.49 6.76 9.21
C TYR A 499 -19.17 6.60 8.46
N MET A 500 -18.59 5.39 8.43
CA MET A 500 -17.42 5.11 7.60
C MET A 500 -17.64 5.53 6.14
N TYR A 501 -18.75 5.10 5.53
CA TYR A 501 -19.07 5.47 4.15
C TYR A 501 -19.23 6.98 3.93
N TYR A 502 -19.80 7.71 4.92
CA TYR A 502 -20.04 9.15 4.79
C TYR A 502 -18.78 10.01 4.95
N GLU A 503 -17.75 9.51 5.61
CA GLU A 503 -16.66 10.34 6.10
C GLU A 503 -15.28 9.95 5.59
N THR A 504 -15.10 8.73 5.05
CA THR A 504 -13.80 8.28 4.53
C THR A 504 -13.32 9.12 3.36
N GLU A 505 -12.02 9.36 3.30
CA GLU A 505 -11.38 10.01 2.14
C GLU A 505 -11.30 9.09 0.90
N GLU A 506 -11.39 7.75 1.09
CA GLU A 506 -11.33 6.73 0.04
C GLU A 506 -12.71 6.17 -0.33
N LEU A 507 -13.63 7.03 -0.75
CA LEU A 507 -15.03 6.66 -0.97
C LEU A 507 -15.23 5.54 -2.02
N TRP A 508 -14.35 5.42 -3.02
CA TRP A 508 -14.35 4.31 -4.00
C TRP A 508 -14.29 2.95 -3.33
N PHE A 509 -13.48 2.81 -2.27
CA PHE A 509 -13.25 1.54 -1.59
C PHE A 509 -14.53 0.96 -0.96
N PRO A 510 -15.20 1.61 0.01
CA PRO A 510 -16.44 1.07 0.58
C PRO A 510 -17.57 1.01 -0.44
N ASN A 511 -17.58 1.90 -1.45
CA ASN A 511 -18.58 1.85 -2.50
C ASN A 511 -18.50 0.56 -3.32
N PHE A 512 -17.29 0.13 -3.68
CA PHE A 512 -17.08 -1.13 -4.39
C PHE A 512 -17.25 -2.33 -3.44
N ASP A 513 -16.50 -2.33 -2.35
CA ASP A 513 -16.31 -3.52 -1.52
C ASP A 513 -17.58 -3.91 -0.74
N ASN A 514 -18.36 -2.94 -0.23
CA ASN A 514 -19.62 -3.22 0.46
C ASN A 514 -20.73 -3.70 -0.49
N GLY A 515 -20.69 -3.26 -1.76
CA GLY A 515 -21.62 -3.75 -2.80
C GLY A 515 -21.34 -5.20 -3.21
N GLY A 516 -20.07 -5.58 -3.15
CA GLY A 516 -19.56 -6.88 -3.57
C GLY A 516 -19.43 -7.02 -5.09
N LEU A 517 -18.60 -7.95 -5.50
CA LEU A 517 -18.23 -8.16 -6.91
C LEU A 517 -19.40 -8.41 -7.85
N SER A 518 -20.50 -9.00 -7.36
CA SER A 518 -21.68 -9.32 -8.18
C SER A 518 -22.40 -8.07 -8.71
N GLU A 519 -22.26 -6.94 -8.04
CA GLU A 519 -22.87 -5.67 -8.45
C GLU A 519 -22.02 -4.91 -9.48
N TYR A 520 -20.76 -5.31 -9.64
CA TYR A 520 -19.79 -4.73 -10.56
C TYR A 520 -19.38 -5.78 -11.59
N SER A 521 -20.21 -5.98 -12.62
CA SER A 521 -19.83 -6.85 -13.73
C SER A 521 -19.11 -6.04 -14.80
N TYR A 522 -17.92 -6.51 -15.18
CA TYR A 522 -17.13 -5.93 -16.26
C TYR A 522 -17.20 -6.83 -17.49
N THR A 523 -17.49 -6.24 -18.62
CA THR A 523 -17.31 -6.88 -19.91
C THR A 523 -16.05 -6.32 -20.55
N ALA A 524 -15.14 -7.17 -21.00
CA ALA A 524 -13.92 -6.74 -21.68
C ALA A 524 -14.22 -5.75 -22.80
N GLY A 525 -13.61 -4.56 -22.74
CA GLY A 525 -13.78 -3.48 -23.71
C GLY A 525 -14.90 -2.48 -23.43
N GLU A 526 -15.63 -2.61 -22.32
CA GLU A 526 -16.63 -1.63 -21.90
C GLU A 526 -16.13 -0.78 -20.73
N LYS A 527 -16.41 0.53 -20.81
CA LYS A 527 -16.03 1.46 -19.74
C LYS A 527 -17.06 1.41 -18.60
N GLY A 528 -16.56 1.14 -17.40
CA GLY A 528 -17.29 1.25 -16.14
C GLY A 528 -18.10 0.02 -15.73
N PRO A 529 -18.49 -0.02 -14.45
CA PRO A 529 -19.21 -1.15 -13.87
C PRO A 529 -20.63 -1.26 -14.43
N ARG A 530 -21.07 -2.50 -14.68
CA ARG A 530 -22.47 -2.83 -14.95
C ARG A 530 -23.03 -3.51 -13.71
N GLY A 531 -23.82 -2.81 -12.94
CA GLY A 531 -24.59 -3.37 -11.86
C GLY A 531 -26.03 -2.89 -11.92
N ASP A 532 -26.97 -3.66 -11.37
CA ASP A 532 -28.36 -3.23 -11.17
C ASP A 532 -28.49 -2.24 -10.00
N GLY A 533 -27.36 -1.84 -9.40
CA GLY A 533 -27.29 -0.86 -8.32
C GLY A 533 -27.81 0.50 -8.75
N LYS A 534 -28.37 1.26 -7.81
CA LYS A 534 -28.88 2.60 -8.10
C LYS A 534 -27.76 3.54 -8.48
N THR A 535 -27.93 4.20 -9.61
CA THR A 535 -27.04 5.25 -10.07
C THR A 535 -27.55 6.61 -9.58
N PHE A 536 -26.72 7.32 -8.84
CA PHE A 536 -27.00 8.67 -8.38
C PHE A 536 -26.00 9.65 -9.01
N GLY A 537 -26.54 10.68 -9.67
CA GLY A 537 -25.71 11.66 -10.38
C GLY A 537 -24.80 11.06 -11.46
N GLY A 538 -25.21 9.95 -12.10
CA GLY A 538 -24.43 9.27 -13.13
C GLY A 538 -23.40 8.24 -12.62
N ILE A 539 -23.31 8.04 -11.30
CA ILE A 539 -22.31 7.15 -10.68
C ILE A 539 -23.03 5.98 -9.99
N LEU A 540 -22.57 4.75 -10.27
CA LEU A 540 -23.03 3.56 -9.57
C LEU A 540 -22.58 3.56 -8.11
N GLN A 541 -23.53 3.46 -7.19
CA GLN A 541 -23.28 3.50 -5.74
C GLN A 541 -23.78 2.21 -5.08
N ALA A 542 -23.33 1.07 -5.57
CA ALA A 542 -23.79 -0.25 -5.13
C ALA A 542 -23.47 -0.53 -3.65
N GLY A 543 -22.34 -0.03 -3.13
CA GLY A 543 -21.95 -0.19 -1.74
C GLY A 543 -22.48 0.85 -0.77
N SER A 544 -23.31 1.81 -1.25
CA SER A 544 -23.81 2.89 -0.39
C SER A 544 -24.86 2.41 0.65
N PRO A 545 -25.02 3.16 1.76
CA PRO A 545 -26.07 2.89 2.76
C PRO A 545 -27.51 2.93 2.22
N TRP A 546 -27.74 3.60 1.08
CA TRP A 546 -29.03 3.70 0.40
C TRP A 546 -29.17 2.71 -0.77
N SER A 547 -28.19 1.84 -0.97
CA SER A 547 -28.22 0.80 -1.99
C SER A 547 -29.26 -0.27 -1.68
N ASP A 548 -29.93 -0.79 -2.72
CA ASP A 548 -30.80 -1.96 -2.62
C ASP A 548 -30.04 -3.30 -2.79
N ALA A 549 -28.72 -3.24 -3.05
CA ALA A 549 -27.87 -4.42 -3.17
C ALA A 549 -27.91 -5.25 -1.88
N ALA A 550 -28.14 -6.56 -2.01
CA ALA A 550 -28.30 -7.45 -0.85
C ALA A 550 -27.03 -7.47 0.04
N LYS A 551 -25.85 -7.38 -0.56
CA LYS A 551 -24.58 -7.33 0.14
C LYS A 551 -24.46 -6.06 0.99
N ALA A 552 -24.71 -4.88 0.40
CA ALA A 552 -24.69 -3.62 1.09
C ALA A 552 -25.69 -3.58 2.26
N ARG A 553 -26.93 -4.02 2.04
CA ARG A 553 -27.93 -4.11 3.10
C ARG A 553 -27.49 -5.02 4.25
N ARG A 554 -26.98 -6.21 3.94
CA ARG A 554 -26.45 -7.14 4.94
C ARG A 554 -25.32 -6.50 5.73
N HIS A 555 -24.43 -5.79 5.07
CA HIS A 555 -23.29 -5.10 5.67
C HIS A 555 -23.76 -4.09 6.72
N TYR A 556 -24.59 -3.12 6.34
CA TYR A 556 -25.08 -2.07 7.22
C TYR A 556 -26.03 -2.54 8.33
N THR A 557 -26.76 -3.65 8.13
CA THR A 557 -27.64 -4.21 9.17
C THR A 557 -26.90 -5.09 10.18
N ASN A 558 -25.63 -5.40 9.93
CA ASN A 558 -24.78 -6.19 10.82
C ASN A 558 -23.44 -5.49 11.13
N SER A 559 -23.39 -4.18 11.02
CA SER A 559 -22.26 -3.36 11.47
C SER A 559 -21.96 -3.60 12.96
N PRO A 560 -20.71 -3.45 13.44
CA PRO A 560 -20.35 -3.71 14.84
C PRO A 560 -21.25 -3.04 15.88
N ASP A 561 -21.70 -1.81 15.62
CA ASP A 561 -22.56 -1.01 16.50
C ASP A 561 -23.89 -1.69 16.85
N VAL A 562 -24.43 -2.53 15.95
CA VAL A 562 -25.73 -3.21 16.21
C VAL A 562 -25.58 -4.41 17.15
N ASN A 563 -24.36 -4.88 17.43
CA ASN A 563 -24.08 -6.04 18.28
C ASN A 563 -23.58 -5.70 19.69
N VAL A 564 -23.50 -4.41 20.05
CA VAL A 564 -22.90 -3.91 21.31
C VAL A 564 -23.57 -4.44 22.58
N THR A 565 -24.85 -4.79 22.54
CA THR A 565 -25.56 -5.38 23.69
C THR A 565 -25.03 -6.76 24.09
N LYS A 566 -24.18 -7.37 23.27
CA LYS A 566 -23.51 -8.65 23.53
C LYS A 566 -22.06 -8.45 24.03
N TRP A 567 -21.56 -7.21 24.04
CA TRP A 567 -20.21 -6.94 24.51
C TRP A 567 -20.08 -7.13 26.02
N HIS A 568 -19.07 -7.86 26.42
CA HIS A 568 -18.75 -8.11 27.84
C HIS A 568 -17.23 -8.21 28.10
N THR A 569 -16.43 -8.31 27.03
CA THR A 569 -14.99 -8.53 27.09
C THR A 569 -14.25 -7.18 27.09
N PRO A 570 -13.26 -6.99 27.99
CA PRO A 570 -12.49 -5.75 28.09
C PRO A 570 -11.89 -5.31 26.76
N ILE A 571 -11.99 -4.00 26.43
CA ILE A 571 -11.54 -3.47 25.14
C ILE A 571 -10.75 -2.16 25.28
N LEU A 572 -9.60 -2.10 24.59
CA LEU A 572 -8.81 -0.89 24.40
C LEU A 572 -9.06 -0.34 22.99
N CYS A 573 -9.51 0.92 22.90
CA CYS A 573 -9.72 1.66 21.66
C CYS A 573 -8.59 2.68 21.48
N ILE A 574 -7.90 2.66 20.33
CA ILE A 574 -6.79 3.58 20.01
C ILE A 574 -7.08 4.23 18.65
N HIS A 575 -6.86 5.56 18.52
CA HIS A 575 -7.08 6.28 17.26
C HIS A 575 -6.21 7.52 17.14
N GLY A 576 -5.83 7.89 15.90
CA GLY A 576 -5.23 9.18 15.57
C GLY A 576 -6.30 10.19 15.12
N MET A 577 -6.22 11.45 15.56
CA MET A 577 -7.23 12.46 15.19
C MET A 577 -7.11 12.95 13.74
N MET A 578 -5.93 12.76 13.12
CA MET A 578 -5.69 13.11 11.72
C MET A 578 -5.98 11.93 10.77
N ASP A 579 -6.64 10.89 11.26
CA ASP A 579 -7.07 9.76 10.44
C ASP A 579 -8.32 10.14 9.64
N PHE A 580 -8.16 10.38 8.34
CA PHE A 580 -9.26 10.65 7.42
C PHE A 580 -9.67 9.42 6.61
N ARG A 581 -8.90 8.32 6.71
CA ARG A 581 -9.25 7.02 6.17
C ARG A 581 -10.38 6.38 6.97
N ILE A 582 -10.16 6.23 8.29
CA ILE A 582 -11.18 5.82 9.25
C ILE A 582 -11.27 6.93 10.31
N PRO A 583 -12.29 7.77 10.27
CA PRO A 583 -12.40 8.92 11.18
C PRO A 583 -12.34 8.50 12.65
N TYR A 584 -11.62 9.27 13.45
CA TYR A 584 -11.35 8.94 14.86
C TYR A 584 -12.61 8.87 15.75
N ASP A 585 -13.71 9.45 15.30
CA ASP A 585 -15.02 9.34 15.94
C ASP A 585 -15.49 7.89 16.07
N GLN A 586 -15.07 7.00 15.18
CA GLN A 586 -15.32 5.57 15.24
C GLN A 586 -14.78 4.95 16.54
N GLY A 587 -13.52 5.27 16.88
CA GLY A 587 -12.90 4.80 18.12
C GLY A 587 -13.54 5.39 19.38
N MET A 588 -13.94 6.66 19.32
CA MET A 588 -14.66 7.33 20.41
C MET A 588 -16.06 6.74 20.61
N ALA A 589 -16.79 6.49 19.53
CA ALA A 589 -18.12 5.89 19.59
C ALA A 589 -18.07 4.48 20.19
N ALA A 590 -17.11 3.66 19.77
CA ALA A 590 -16.90 2.31 20.32
C ALA A 590 -16.60 2.35 21.82
N PHE A 591 -15.67 3.23 22.26
CA PHE A 591 -15.34 3.40 23.67
C PHE A 591 -16.53 3.87 24.49
N ASN A 592 -17.23 4.94 24.05
CA ASN A 592 -18.40 5.45 24.75
C ASN A 592 -19.47 4.38 24.92
N THR A 593 -19.71 3.60 23.87
CA THR A 593 -20.69 2.51 23.89
C THR A 593 -20.27 1.41 24.85
N ALA A 594 -18.99 1.01 24.84
CA ALA A 594 -18.46 0.03 25.81
C ALA A 594 -18.66 0.50 27.26
N GLN A 595 -18.39 1.77 27.55
CA GLN A 595 -18.63 2.38 28.87
C GLN A 595 -20.13 2.36 29.25
N MET A 596 -21.02 2.72 28.33
CA MET A 596 -22.47 2.69 28.57
C MET A 596 -22.98 1.27 28.83
N MET A 597 -22.36 0.25 28.22
CA MET A 597 -22.69 -1.17 28.45
C MET A 597 -22.03 -1.73 29.72
N GLY A 598 -21.22 -0.96 30.45
CA GLY A 598 -20.49 -1.43 31.63
C GLY A 598 -19.28 -2.33 31.30
N VAL A 599 -18.82 -2.35 30.07
CA VAL A 599 -17.65 -3.11 29.62
C VAL A 599 -16.38 -2.38 30.04
N PRO A 600 -15.41 -3.04 30.73
CA PRO A 600 -14.13 -2.43 31.05
C PRO A 600 -13.45 -1.96 29.76
N SER A 601 -13.19 -0.67 29.66
CA SER A 601 -12.63 -0.10 28.43
C SER A 601 -11.70 1.07 28.69
N LYS A 602 -10.80 1.32 27.74
CA LYS A 602 -9.84 2.44 27.74
C LYS A 602 -9.81 3.06 26.35
N LEU A 603 -9.72 4.39 26.29
CA LEU A 603 -9.55 5.14 25.06
C LEU A 603 -8.18 5.82 25.06
N ILE A 604 -7.49 5.76 23.91
CA ILE A 604 -6.27 6.54 23.65
C ILE A 604 -6.47 7.26 22.32
N ILE A 605 -6.41 8.58 22.35
CA ILE A 605 -6.45 9.43 21.15
C ILE A 605 -5.12 10.16 21.02
N PHE A 606 -4.53 10.09 19.80
CA PHE A 606 -3.32 10.82 19.45
C PHE A 606 -3.68 12.02 18.57
N PRO A 607 -3.58 13.26 19.10
CA PRO A 607 -4.09 14.46 18.39
C PRO A 607 -3.36 14.78 17.08
N GLU A 608 -2.09 14.38 16.95
CA GLU A 608 -1.22 14.74 15.83
C GLU A 608 -0.79 13.51 15.00
N GLU A 609 -1.47 12.37 15.15
CA GLU A 609 -1.22 11.16 14.39
C GLU A 609 -2.40 10.86 13.44
N ASN A 610 -2.07 10.21 12.34
CA ASN A 610 -3.03 9.77 11.34
C ASN A 610 -3.48 8.31 11.60
N HIS A 611 -3.76 7.55 10.53
CA HIS A 611 -4.08 6.12 10.60
C HIS A 611 -2.93 5.27 11.18
N TRP A 612 -1.71 5.81 11.19
CA TRP A 612 -0.51 5.18 11.73
C TRP A 612 0.09 6.02 12.86
N ILE A 613 0.41 5.40 13.99
CA ILE A 613 1.10 6.06 15.09
C ILE A 613 2.59 5.86 14.88
N ILE A 614 3.27 6.85 14.32
CA ILE A 614 4.65 6.72 13.84
C ILE A 614 5.64 7.71 14.47
N GLN A 615 5.18 8.80 15.07
CA GLN A 615 6.08 9.71 15.78
C GLN A 615 6.75 8.96 16.96
N PRO A 616 8.07 9.03 17.14
CA PRO A 616 8.82 8.12 18.00
C PRO A 616 8.31 7.99 19.43
N GLN A 617 7.95 9.10 20.07
CA GLN A 617 7.44 9.06 21.45
C GLN A 617 6.00 8.57 21.52
N ASN A 618 5.17 8.88 20.53
CA ASN A 618 3.81 8.38 20.41
C ASN A 618 3.81 6.86 20.17
N ALA A 619 4.67 6.37 19.29
CA ALA A 619 4.85 4.96 19.02
C ALA A 619 5.33 4.20 20.29
N LEU A 620 6.26 4.77 21.05
CA LEU A 620 6.71 4.19 22.32
C LEU A 620 5.57 4.13 23.35
N PHE A 621 4.76 5.19 23.47
CA PHE A 621 3.60 5.23 24.37
C PHE A 621 2.52 4.24 23.92
N TRP A 622 2.29 4.10 22.60
CA TRP A 622 1.40 3.11 22.03
C TRP A 622 1.80 1.69 22.46
N HIS A 623 3.07 1.30 22.25
CA HIS A 623 3.57 -0.03 22.61
C HIS A 623 3.46 -0.31 24.12
N ARG A 624 3.80 0.66 24.98
CA ARG A 624 3.65 0.51 26.44
C ARG A 624 2.18 0.31 26.82
N SER A 625 1.28 1.12 26.28
CA SER A 625 -0.15 1.01 26.58
C SER A 625 -0.77 -0.28 26.05
N TYR A 626 -0.29 -0.77 24.91
CA TYR A 626 -0.68 -2.04 24.30
C TYR A 626 -0.33 -3.21 25.23
N PHE A 627 0.92 -3.30 25.70
CA PHE A 627 1.35 -4.38 26.59
C PHE A 627 0.79 -4.24 28.00
N ASP A 628 0.66 -3.03 28.56
CA ASP A 628 0.00 -2.82 29.85
C ASP A 628 -1.45 -3.33 29.86
N TRP A 629 -2.17 -3.15 28.74
CA TRP A 629 -3.53 -3.67 28.60
C TRP A 629 -3.54 -5.19 28.52
N LEU A 630 -2.70 -5.77 27.69
CA LEU A 630 -2.57 -7.21 27.55
C LEU A 630 -2.15 -7.88 28.88
N ASP A 631 -1.16 -7.33 29.55
CA ASP A 631 -0.66 -7.87 30.83
C ASP A 631 -1.73 -7.85 31.93
N ARG A 632 -2.54 -6.79 31.94
CA ARG A 632 -3.65 -6.66 32.90
C ARG A 632 -4.72 -7.75 32.74
N TRP A 633 -5.01 -8.17 31.52
CA TRP A 633 -6.13 -9.05 31.23
C TRP A 633 -5.74 -10.48 30.87
N CYS A 634 -4.52 -10.69 30.35
CA CYS A 634 -4.08 -11.99 29.86
C CYS A 634 -2.97 -12.65 30.71
N LYS A 635 -2.25 -11.90 31.54
CA LYS A 635 -1.28 -12.45 32.50
C LYS A 635 -1.82 -12.62 33.91
#